data_31f2de07b2f2f94ed106797e950dde60
#
_entry.id   31f2de07b2f2f94ed106797e950dde60
#
_cell.length_a   1.000
_cell.length_b   1.000
_cell.length_c   1.000
_cell.angle_alpha   90.00
_cell.angle_beta   90.00
_cell.angle_gamma   90.00
#
_symmetry.space_group_name_H-M   'P 1'
#
loop_
_entity.id
_entity.type
_entity.pdbx_description
1 polymer ?
#
loop_
_entity_poly.entity_id
_entity_poly.type
_entity_poly.pdbx_seq_one_letter_code
_entity_poly.pdbx_strand_id
1 'polypeptide(L)'
;NSSLFTLHSSFPRVVLVDCGVKANIIRCLVNRGVEVIRVPWDYDFNQLDFDGLFLANGPGDPEQCNKTVEHIRTFLNNELKRSEALPIKGERGEGPRPLMGICLGNQLLARAAGAKTYKLKYGHRSHNQPVQLVGTTRCFITSQNHGYAVDALTLPADWEPLFVNMNDGSNEGIRHKTMPWFSAQFHPEACSGPTDTEWMFDEFVALLSRLGDWSFSRLGEVTDIPKRPDKVLLLGSGALKIGQAGEFDYSGAQALKALKEEGVRSVLINPNIATVQTSKDVADTIYFQPVTPDFVEHVIEKERPDGILLSFGGQTALNCGVELYRKGVFEKYGVKVLGTPVQAIIDTEDRDLFVKRLDEIGVKTIKSEACSTIEEVQKAAHELGFPVILRAAYALGGLGSGFCDNDEELLTQAEEAFAFSPQVLVEKSLKGWKEIEYEVVRDRYDNCITVCNMENFDPLGIHTGESIVVAPSQTLSNSEYHKLRELAIKIIRHIGIVGECNVQYALDPVSEDYRVIEVNARLSRSSALASKATGYPLAFVAAKLGLGYGLFELKNSVTKTTSAFFEPALDYVVCKIPRWDLSKFHGVNHELGSSMKSVGEVMAIGRTFEEVIQKGLRMIGQGMHGFVDNHEIKIPNVIEALRHATDIRVFAVAKAMTMGYSVGQIHELTKIDRWFLEKLRHIMLVNERLKEFSWLAEYLQEAEYSEFLEALDAPEISTLLLEAKTCGFSDFQIARALGLEADMNMERAGLVVRKWRQELGIMPTVNQIDTLAAEYPAQTNYLYLSYL
;
A
#
# COMPACT_ATOMS: atom_id res chain seq x y z
N ASN A 1 19.77 -52.72 36.77
CA ASN A 1 18.55 -51.94 37.07
C ASN A 1 18.78 -50.49 36.70
N SER A 2 18.57 -50.17 35.43
CA SER A 2 18.50 -48.79 34.96
C SER A 2 17.08 -48.61 34.37
N SER A 3 16.20 -48.03 35.19
CA SER A 3 14.94 -47.51 34.74
C SER A 3 15.23 -46.25 33.90
N LEU A 4 15.22 -46.38 32.62
CA LEU A 4 15.09 -45.27 31.67
C LEU A 4 13.74 -44.63 31.90
N PHE A 5 13.73 -43.48 32.58
CA PHE A 5 12.63 -42.54 32.54
C PHE A 5 12.56 -42.02 31.12
N THR A 6 11.66 -42.52 30.29
CA THR A 6 11.19 -41.86 29.12
C THR A 6 10.46 -40.61 29.60
N LEU A 7 11.12 -39.47 29.55
CA LEU A 7 10.48 -38.16 29.59
C LEU A 7 9.61 -38.12 28.33
N HIS A 8 8.28 -38.38 28.48
CA HIS A 8 7.35 -38.00 27.45
C HIS A 8 7.45 -36.49 27.30
N SER A 9 7.89 -36.01 26.12
CA SER A 9 7.90 -34.59 25.82
C SER A 9 6.45 -34.10 25.97
N SER A 10 6.24 -32.99 26.64
CA SER A 10 4.91 -32.42 26.80
C SER A 10 4.36 -31.82 25.49
N PHE A 11 5.16 -31.79 24.44
CA PHE A 11 4.84 -31.23 23.14
C PHE A 11 4.43 -32.32 22.15
N PRO A 12 3.43 -32.03 21.28
CA PRO A 12 3.05 -32.95 20.21
C PRO A 12 4.19 -33.10 19.21
N ARG A 13 4.39 -34.34 18.75
CA ARG A 13 5.43 -34.69 17.78
C ARG A 13 4.87 -34.75 16.37
N VAL A 14 5.44 -33.98 15.45
CA VAL A 14 5.05 -33.93 14.05
C VAL A 14 6.17 -34.42 13.17
N VAL A 15 5.87 -35.44 12.36
CA VAL A 15 6.78 -35.84 11.29
C VAL A 15 6.65 -34.89 10.12
N LEU A 16 7.75 -34.25 9.75
CA LEU A 16 7.86 -33.38 8.60
C LEU A 16 8.62 -34.08 7.48
N VAL A 17 7.93 -34.35 6.39
CA VAL A 17 8.51 -34.95 5.18
C VAL A 17 9.18 -33.84 4.37
N ASP A 18 10.50 -33.89 4.27
CA ASP A 18 11.32 -32.88 3.64
C ASP A 18 11.51 -33.14 2.14
N CYS A 19 10.72 -32.47 1.33
CA CYS A 19 10.87 -32.46 -0.13
C CYS A 19 11.67 -31.25 -0.64
N GLY A 20 12.27 -30.46 0.24
CA GLY A 20 12.92 -29.17 -0.03
C GLY A 20 12.35 -28.07 0.87
N VAL A 21 12.21 -28.38 2.16
CA VAL A 21 11.49 -27.56 3.13
C VAL A 21 12.10 -26.17 3.29
N LYS A 22 11.25 -25.16 3.26
CA LYS A 22 11.58 -23.79 3.62
C LYS A 22 11.70 -23.69 5.14
N ALA A 23 12.83 -23.16 5.63
CA ALA A 23 13.13 -23.12 7.07
C ALA A 23 12.02 -22.44 7.91
N ASN A 24 11.26 -21.52 7.32
CA ASN A 24 10.19 -20.83 8.03
C ASN A 24 9.01 -21.75 8.37
N ILE A 25 8.73 -22.78 7.59
CA ILE A 25 7.74 -23.80 7.96
C ILE A 25 8.10 -24.46 9.29
N ILE A 26 9.38 -24.84 9.45
CA ILE A 26 9.86 -25.44 10.70
C ILE A 26 9.72 -24.43 11.85
N ARG A 27 10.09 -23.15 11.64
CA ARG A 27 9.93 -22.10 12.64
C ARG A 27 8.49 -21.90 13.05
N CYS A 28 7.55 -21.89 12.11
CA CYS A 28 6.12 -21.76 12.39
C CYS A 28 5.60 -22.88 13.30
N LEU A 29 6.05 -24.13 13.09
CA LEU A 29 5.69 -25.27 13.93
C LEU A 29 6.35 -25.18 15.32
N VAL A 30 7.67 -24.96 15.35
CA VAL A 30 8.43 -24.88 16.62
C VAL A 30 7.97 -23.74 17.53
N ASN A 31 7.69 -22.56 16.95
CA ASN A 31 7.17 -21.41 17.68
C ASN A 31 5.79 -21.66 18.31
N ARG A 32 5.05 -22.65 17.80
CA ARG A 32 3.75 -23.10 18.34
C ARG A 32 3.85 -24.31 19.27
N GLY A 33 5.06 -24.64 19.73
CA GLY A 33 5.29 -25.71 20.72
C GLY A 33 5.18 -27.12 20.14
N VAL A 34 5.56 -27.31 18.88
CA VAL A 34 5.60 -28.61 18.21
C VAL A 34 7.03 -29.14 18.18
N GLU A 35 7.21 -30.41 18.56
CA GLU A 35 8.45 -31.16 18.29
C GLU A 35 8.45 -31.66 16.85
N VAL A 36 9.42 -31.23 16.02
CA VAL A 36 9.48 -31.58 14.61
C VAL A 36 10.50 -32.69 14.34
N ILE A 37 10.05 -33.82 13.82
CA ILE A 37 10.87 -34.94 13.36
C ILE A 37 11.00 -34.81 11.84
N ARG A 38 12.10 -34.26 11.36
CA ARG A 38 12.38 -34.07 9.93
C ARG A 38 12.90 -35.35 9.32
N VAL A 39 12.24 -35.86 8.27
CA VAL A 39 12.63 -37.04 7.52
C VAL A 39 12.82 -36.73 6.03
N PRO A 40 13.73 -37.45 5.31
CA PRO A 40 13.85 -37.31 3.86
C PRO A 40 12.57 -37.67 3.11
N TRP A 41 12.41 -37.12 1.91
CA TRP A 41 11.21 -37.28 1.07
C TRP A 41 10.84 -38.75 0.77
N ASP A 42 11.81 -39.65 0.72
CA ASP A 42 11.64 -41.09 0.40
C ASP A 42 11.65 -42.01 1.63
N TYR A 43 11.69 -41.42 2.85
CA TYR A 43 11.68 -42.18 4.09
C TYR A 43 10.29 -42.72 4.41
N ASP A 44 10.20 -44.02 4.82
CA ASP A 44 8.93 -44.62 5.29
C ASP A 44 8.65 -44.19 6.74
N PHE A 45 7.97 -43.04 6.89
CA PHE A 45 7.61 -42.49 8.15
C PHE A 45 6.51 -43.24 8.91
N ASN A 46 5.84 -44.21 8.24
CA ASN A 46 4.78 -45.02 8.89
C ASN A 46 5.33 -45.90 10.01
N GLN A 47 6.65 -46.06 10.08
CA GLN A 47 7.34 -46.82 11.14
C GLN A 47 7.61 -46.00 12.41
N LEU A 48 7.38 -44.70 12.37
CA LEU A 48 7.62 -43.79 13.49
C LEU A 48 6.34 -43.59 14.33
N ASP A 49 6.56 -43.28 15.60
CA ASP A 49 5.49 -42.87 16.50
C ASP A 49 5.42 -41.33 16.53
N PHE A 50 4.27 -40.73 16.11
CA PHE A 50 4.06 -39.30 16.01
C PHE A 50 2.57 -38.95 16.09
N ASP A 51 2.27 -37.67 16.38
CA ASP A 51 0.92 -37.14 16.59
C ASP A 51 0.31 -36.51 15.32
N GLY A 52 1.12 -36.05 14.36
CA GLY A 52 0.66 -35.45 13.12
C GLY A 52 1.69 -35.53 11.99
N LEU A 53 1.20 -35.46 10.76
CA LEU A 53 2.02 -35.50 9.55
C LEU A 53 2.04 -34.17 8.83
N PHE A 54 3.21 -33.66 8.49
CA PHE A 54 3.40 -32.44 7.72
C PHE A 54 4.16 -32.72 6.41
N LEU A 55 3.53 -32.42 5.28
CA LEU A 55 4.15 -32.56 3.95
C LEU A 55 4.69 -31.21 3.51
N ALA A 56 6.01 -31.07 3.50
CA ALA A 56 6.65 -29.80 3.18
C ALA A 56 6.56 -29.44 1.69
N ASN A 57 6.85 -28.17 1.42
CA ASN A 57 7.10 -27.71 0.06
C ASN A 57 8.36 -28.33 -0.55
N GLY A 58 8.51 -28.22 -1.86
CA GLY A 58 9.70 -28.65 -2.56
C GLY A 58 9.67 -28.28 -4.04
N PRO A 59 10.81 -28.36 -4.73
CA PRO A 59 10.92 -28.10 -6.16
C PRO A 59 10.52 -29.32 -7.00
N GLY A 60 10.25 -29.09 -8.28
CA GLY A 60 10.17 -30.11 -9.29
C GLY A 60 8.77 -30.60 -9.62
N ASP A 61 8.73 -31.72 -10.30
CA ASP A 61 7.52 -32.37 -10.77
C ASP A 61 7.01 -33.37 -9.71
N PRO A 62 5.75 -33.25 -9.25
CA PRO A 62 5.19 -34.20 -8.27
C PRO A 62 5.18 -35.67 -8.73
N GLU A 63 5.28 -35.90 -10.02
CA GLU A 63 5.37 -37.27 -10.56
C GLU A 63 6.71 -37.97 -10.24
N GLN A 64 7.74 -37.24 -9.90
CA GLN A 64 9.04 -37.81 -9.52
C GLN A 64 9.06 -38.33 -8.07
N CYS A 65 8.08 -37.98 -7.26
CA CYS A 65 8.03 -38.33 -5.83
C CYS A 65 7.11 -39.53 -5.54
N ASN A 66 7.06 -40.55 -6.38
CA ASN A 66 6.17 -41.70 -6.26
C ASN A 66 6.33 -42.45 -4.92
N LYS A 67 7.55 -42.61 -4.40
CA LYS A 67 7.77 -43.23 -3.08
C LYS A 67 7.06 -42.47 -1.96
N THR A 68 7.18 -41.15 -1.94
CA THR A 68 6.48 -40.31 -0.96
C THR A 68 4.98 -40.50 -1.09
N VAL A 69 4.44 -40.49 -2.32
CA VAL A 69 3.00 -40.69 -2.58
C VAL A 69 2.56 -42.08 -2.06
N GLU A 70 3.34 -43.12 -2.20
CA GLU A 70 3.04 -44.47 -1.66
C GLU A 70 3.01 -44.44 -0.11
N HIS A 71 3.96 -43.81 0.53
CA HIS A 71 4.00 -43.69 2.00
C HIS A 71 2.82 -42.87 2.54
N ILE A 72 2.48 -41.77 1.86
CA ILE A 72 1.29 -40.97 2.20
C ILE A 72 0.01 -41.83 2.05
N ARG A 73 -0.12 -42.53 0.93
CA ARG A 73 -1.30 -43.42 0.70
C ARG A 73 -1.42 -44.50 1.77
N THR A 74 -0.31 -45.07 2.22
CA THR A 74 -0.28 -46.04 3.32
C THR A 74 -0.76 -45.39 4.61
N PHE A 75 -0.30 -44.19 4.92
CA PHE A 75 -0.75 -43.40 6.08
C PHE A 75 -2.27 -43.15 6.02
N LEU A 76 -2.78 -42.57 4.92
CA LEU A 76 -4.20 -42.29 4.76
C LEU A 76 -5.07 -43.55 4.99
N ASN A 77 -4.70 -44.71 4.38
CA ASN A 77 -5.43 -45.96 4.53
C ASN A 77 -5.41 -46.49 5.98
N ASN A 78 -4.29 -46.32 6.68
CA ASN A 78 -4.17 -46.75 8.07
C ASN A 78 -5.02 -45.90 9.00
N GLU A 79 -5.03 -44.60 8.79
CA GLU A 79 -5.84 -43.65 9.62
C GLU A 79 -7.35 -43.78 9.33
N LEU A 80 -7.76 -44.09 8.09
CA LEU A 80 -9.15 -44.42 7.77
C LEU A 80 -9.62 -45.66 8.53
N LYS A 81 -8.83 -46.74 8.51
CA LYS A 81 -9.15 -47.94 9.29
C LYS A 81 -9.18 -47.69 10.80
N ARG A 82 -8.27 -46.86 11.31
CA ARG A 82 -8.23 -46.44 12.70
C ARG A 82 -9.50 -45.68 13.08
N SER A 83 -9.93 -44.74 12.23
CA SER A 83 -11.17 -43.96 12.44
C SER A 83 -12.43 -44.85 12.47
N GLU A 84 -12.50 -45.89 11.63
CA GLU A 84 -13.60 -46.86 11.61
C GLU A 84 -13.67 -47.75 12.87
N ALA A 85 -12.51 -48.00 13.51
CA ALA A 85 -12.40 -48.89 14.67
C ALA A 85 -12.69 -48.18 16.02
N LEU A 86 -12.74 -46.85 16.05
CA LEU A 86 -12.93 -46.09 17.29
C LEU A 86 -14.40 -45.76 17.57
N PRO A 87 -14.88 -45.88 18.83
CA PRO A 87 -16.18 -45.39 19.23
C PRO A 87 -16.19 -43.83 19.18
N ILE A 88 -17.36 -43.27 18.92
CA ILE A 88 -17.59 -41.82 18.63
C ILE A 88 -17.14 -40.85 19.74
N LYS A 89 -16.60 -41.33 20.87
CA LYS A 89 -16.01 -40.53 21.97
C LYS A 89 -14.79 -41.25 22.55
N GLY A 90 -13.62 -40.95 22.04
CA GLY A 90 -12.35 -41.43 22.57
C GLY A 90 -11.64 -40.44 23.51
N GLU A 91 -10.67 -40.93 24.27
CA GLU A 91 -9.77 -40.11 25.10
C GLU A 91 -8.76 -39.38 24.25
N ARG A 92 -8.02 -38.44 24.83
CA ARG A 92 -6.96 -37.65 24.15
C ARG A 92 -5.95 -38.59 23.46
N GLY A 93 -5.76 -38.43 22.11
CA GLY A 93 -4.81 -39.21 21.33
C GLY A 93 -5.37 -40.43 20.60
N GLU A 94 -6.67 -40.73 20.72
CA GLU A 94 -7.29 -41.91 20.06
C GLU A 94 -7.87 -41.61 18.67
N GLY A 95 -8.02 -40.35 18.26
CA GLY A 95 -8.53 -39.95 16.94
C GLY A 95 -7.53 -40.13 15.78
N PRO A 96 -7.99 -39.94 14.53
CA PRO A 96 -7.11 -39.98 13.36
C PRO A 96 -6.10 -38.82 13.43
N ARG A 97 -4.86 -39.11 13.06
CA ARG A 97 -3.78 -38.11 13.07
C ARG A 97 -4.00 -37.05 12.01
N PRO A 98 -3.87 -35.76 12.34
CA PRO A 98 -3.99 -34.66 11.40
C PRO A 98 -2.83 -34.66 10.38
N LEU A 99 -3.14 -34.16 9.18
CA LEU A 99 -2.21 -33.98 8.10
C LEU A 99 -2.37 -32.60 7.48
N MET A 100 -1.22 -31.89 7.29
CA MET A 100 -1.17 -30.66 6.55
C MET A 100 -0.10 -30.73 5.44
N GLY A 101 -0.43 -30.24 4.22
CA GLY A 101 0.51 -30.18 3.09
C GLY A 101 0.65 -28.78 2.54
N ILE A 102 1.87 -28.37 2.17
CA ILE A 102 2.17 -27.07 1.56
C ILE A 102 2.85 -27.24 0.19
N CYS A 103 2.33 -26.55 -0.83
CA CYS A 103 2.89 -26.44 -2.18
C CYS A 103 3.07 -27.84 -2.82
N LEU A 104 4.30 -28.35 -2.94
CA LEU A 104 4.52 -29.72 -3.39
C LEU A 104 3.80 -30.73 -2.50
N GLY A 105 3.76 -30.50 -1.17
CA GLY A 105 3.03 -31.34 -0.22
C GLY A 105 1.53 -31.42 -0.50
N ASN A 106 0.89 -30.34 -0.97
CA ASN A 106 -0.49 -30.33 -1.46
C ASN A 106 -0.64 -31.29 -2.68
N GLN A 107 0.28 -31.17 -3.64
CA GLN A 107 0.25 -32.01 -4.86
C GLN A 107 0.46 -33.48 -4.55
N LEU A 108 1.39 -33.79 -3.64
CA LEU A 108 1.65 -35.18 -3.21
C LEU A 108 0.48 -35.77 -2.44
N LEU A 109 -0.16 -34.99 -1.58
CA LEU A 109 -1.39 -35.41 -0.88
C LEU A 109 -2.51 -35.70 -1.87
N ALA A 110 -2.75 -34.82 -2.84
CA ALA A 110 -3.76 -35.02 -3.87
C ALA A 110 -3.52 -36.30 -4.69
N ARG A 111 -2.28 -36.56 -5.08
CA ARG A 111 -1.88 -37.79 -5.79
C ARG A 111 -2.04 -39.04 -4.92
N ALA A 112 -1.73 -38.93 -3.63
CA ALA A 112 -1.92 -40.06 -2.70
C ALA A 112 -3.42 -40.37 -2.49
N ALA A 113 -4.27 -39.35 -2.47
CA ALA A 113 -5.72 -39.47 -2.45
C ALA A 113 -6.29 -40.08 -3.75
N GLY A 114 -5.57 -39.99 -4.87
CA GLY A 114 -5.98 -40.54 -6.18
C GLY A 114 -6.30 -39.47 -7.25
N ALA A 115 -6.15 -38.21 -6.93
CA ALA A 115 -6.32 -37.10 -7.88
C ALA A 115 -5.10 -36.98 -8.82
N LYS A 116 -5.29 -36.18 -9.89
CA LYS A 116 -4.23 -35.87 -10.86
C LYS A 116 -3.70 -34.46 -10.62
N THR A 117 -2.46 -34.25 -11.04
CA THR A 117 -1.83 -32.94 -11.13
C THR A 117 -1.55 -32.60 -12.60
N TYR A 118 -1.52 -31.32 -12.92
CA TYR A 118 -1.20 -30.85 -14.26
C TYR A 118 -0.24 -29.66 -14.20
N LYS A 119 0.53 -29.45 -15.25
CA LYS A 119 1.43 -28.33 -15.38
C LYS A 119 0.67 -27.09 -15.85
N LEU A 120 0.76 -25.99 -15.10
CA LEU A 120 0.25 -24.69 -15.51
C LEU A 120 1.06 -24.14 -16.68
N LYS A 121 0.43 -23.36 -17.55
CA LYS A 121 1.11 -22.74 -18.69
C LYS A 121 2.24 -21.80 -18.24
N TYR A 122 2.01 -20.99 -17.21
CA TYR A 122 2.97 -20.01 -16.68
C TYR A 122 3.35 -20.27 -15.22
N GLY A 123 2.45 -20.86 -14.43
CA GLY A 123 2.57 -21.01 -12.99
C GLY A 123 2.31 -19.71 -12.22
N HIS A 124 2.17 -19.79 -10.90
CA HIS A 124 1.97 -18.64 -10.01
C HIS A 124 3.26 -18.35 -9.26
N ARG A 125 3.80 -17.13 -9.40
CA ARG A 125 5.09 -16.72 -8.83
C ARG A 125 5.05 -15.26 -8.38
N SER A 126 4.29 -15.00 -7.31
CA SER A 126 4.18 -13.66 -6.73
C SER A 126 3.73 -13.70 -5.28
N HIS A 127 3.72 -12.55 -4.61
CA HIS A 127 3.27 -12.38 -3.23
C HIS A 127 1.86 -11.77 -3.12
N ASN A 128 1.13 -11.66 -4.21
CA ASN A 128 -0.18 -11.01 -4.28
C ASN A 128 -1.25 -11.87 -4.95
N GLN A 129 -1.10 -13.20 -4.90
CA GLN A 129 -2.09 -14.11 -5.48
C GLN A 129 -3.34 -14.20 -4.59
N PRO A 130 -4.52 -13.84 -5.13
CA PRO A 130 -5.75 -13.88 -4.39
C PRO A 130 -6.36 -15.28 -4.39
N VAL A 131 -6.68 -15.79 -3.21
CA VAL A 131 -7.39 -17.06 -3.05
C VAL A 131 -8.67 -16.87 -2.26
N GLN A 132 -9.69 -17.67 -2.58
CA GLN A 132 -10.93 -17.73 -1.83
C GLN A 132 -11.05 -19.07 -1.11
N LEU A 133 -11.48 -19.03 0.15
CA LEU A 133 -11.87 -20.23 0.90
C LEU A 133 -13.22 -20.71 0.36
N VAL A 134 -13.25 -21.90 -0.23
CA VAL A 134 -14.41 -22.44 -0.93
C VAL A 134 -15.63 -22.57 -0.01
N GLY A 135 -16.79 -22.14 -0.48
CA GLY A 135 -18.04 -22.14 0.28
C GLY A 135 -18.20 -20.96 1.25
N THR A 136 -17.29 -20.00 1.23
CA THR A 136 -17.35 -18.79 2.07
C THR A 136 -17.13 -17.52 1.25
N THR A 137 -17.29 -16.36 1.89
CA THR A 137 -16.95 -15.05 1.31
C THR A 137 -15.53 -14.60 1.67
N ARG A 138 -14.75 -15.43 2.35
CA ARG A 138 -13.40 -15.09 2.84
C ARG A 138 -12.35 -15.28 1.76
N CYS A 139 -11.56 -14.23 1.56
CA CYS A 139 -10.47 -14.18 0.61
C CYS A 139 -9.15 -13.81 1.32
N PHE A 140 -8.04 -14.28 0.77
CA PHE A 140 -6.70 -14.07 1.33
C PHE A 140 -5.72 -13.72 0.23
N ILE A 141 -4.78 -12.84 0.52
CA ILE A 141 -3.61 -12.61 -0.33
C ILE A 141 -2.54 -13.61 0.06
N THR A 142 -1.97 -14.28 -0.92
CA THR A 142 -1.03 -15.39 -0.70
C THR A 142 0.27 -15.24 -1.47
N SER A 143 1.34 -15.81 -0.90
CA SER A 143 2.62 -15.99 -1.56
C SER A 143 2.63 -17.31 -2.29
N GLN A 144 2.96 -17.31 -3.59
CA GLN A 144 2.97 -18.51 -4.42
C GLN A 144 4.25 -18.62 -5.25
N ASN A 145 4.73 -19.85 -5.42
CA ASN A 145 5.82 -20.17 -6.32
C ASN A 145 5.70 -21.64 -6.78
N HIS A 146 4.80 -21.89 -7.72
CA HIS A 146 4.58 -23.24 -8.25
C HIS A 146 4.25 -23.24 -9.75
N GLY A 147 4.55 -24.35 -10.40
CA GLY A 147 4.26 -24.57 -11.82
C GLY A 147 3.27 -25.71 -12.08
N TYR A 148 2.81 -26.40 -11.02
CA TYR A 148 1.82 -27.49 -11.09
C TYR A 148 0.65 -27.16 -10.18
N ALA A 149 -0.54 -27.63 -10.56
CA ALA A 149 -1.76 -27.52 -9.77
C ALA A 149 -2.49 -28.88 -9.72
N VAL A 150 -3.37 -29.03 -8.72
CA VAL A 150 -4.25 -30.19 -8.60
C VAL A 150 -5.44 -30.02 -9.53
N ASP A 151 -5.74 -31.08 -10.31
CA ASP A 151 -6.97 -31.14 -11.11
C ASP A 151 -8.14 -31.50 -10.18
N ALA A 152 -8.86 -30.46 -9.74
CA ALA A 152 -9.97 -30.59 -8.80
C ALA A 152 -11.10 -31.52 -9.32
N LEU A 153 -11.27 -31.67 -10.63
CA LEU A 153 -12.27 -32.55 -11.22
C LEU A 153 -11.95 -34.04 -11.05
N THR A 154 -10.71 -34.35 -10.69
CA THR A 154 -10.25 -35.73 -10.45
C THR A 154 -10.22 -36.12 -8.97
N LEU A 155 -10.62 -35.22 -8.07
CA LEU A 155 -10.69 -35.50 -6.63
C LEU A 155 -11.70 -36.61 -6.35
N PRO A 156 -11.36 -37.60 -5.49
CA PRO A 156 -12.32 -38.58 -5.00
C PRO A 156 -13.48 -37.95 -4.24
N ALA A 157 -14.60 -38.65 -4.14
CA ALA A 157 -15.86 -38.15 -3.57
C ALA A 157 -15.77 -37.70 -2.10
N ASP A 158 -14.83 -38.22 -1.33
CA ASP A 158 -14.54 -37.90 0.06
C ASP A 158 -13.59 -36.70 0.25
N TRP A 159 -13.04 -36.20 -0.85
CA TRP A 159 -12.21 -34.99 -0.90
C TRP A 159 -12.94 -33.84 -1.59
N GLU A 160 -12.56 -32.61 -1.25
CA GLU A 160 -13.07 -31.41 -1.88
C GLU A 160 -12.02 -30.30 -1.94
N PRO A 161 -12.15 -29.34 -2.87
CA PRO A 161 -11.32 -28.13 -2.89
C PRO A 161 -11.52 -27.34 -1.59
N LEU A 162 -10.39 -26.87 -1.02
CA LEU A 162 -10.40 -25.99 0.15
C LEU A 162 -10.23 -24.53 -0.26
N PHE A 163 -9.33 -24.27 -1.19
CA PHE A 163 -9.08 -22.93 -1.74
C PHE A 163 -9.09 -22.96 -3.27
N VAL A 164 -9.49 -21.82 -3.84
CA VAL A 164 -9.47 -21.59 -5.29
C VAL A 164 -8.81 -20.25 -5.59
N ASN A 165 -7.98 -20.18 -6.64
CA ASN A 165 -7.41 -18.94 -7.14
C ASN A 165 -8.52 -18.09 -7.77
N MET A 166 -8.60 -16.82 -7.38
CA MET A 166 -9.68 -15.92 -7.82
C MET A 166 -9.44 -15.37 -9.24
N ASN A 167 -8.23 -15.50 -9.79
CA ASN A 167 -7.88 -14.99 -11.10
C ASN A 167 -8.12 -16.00 -12.21
N ASP A 168 -7.74 -17.27 -12.01
CA ASP A 168 -7.81 -18.31 -13.04
C ASP A 168 -8.64 -19.54 -12.65
N GLY A 169 -9.11 -19.63 -11.39
CA GLY A 169 -9.94 -20.72 -10.90
C GLY A 169 -9.17 -22.03 -10.62
N SER A 170 -7.84 -22.01 -10.65
CA SER A 170 -7.03 -23.19 -10.30
C SER A 170 -7.23 -23.59 -8.83
N ASN A 171 -7.04 -24.87 -8.54
CA ASN A 171 -7.12 -25.38 -7.17
C ASN A 171 -5.90 -24.90 -6.35
N GLU A 172 -6.16 -24.34 -5.20
CA GLU A 172 -5.16 -23.76 -4.29
C GLU A 172 -5.09 -24.49 -2.94
N GLY A 173 -5.76 -25.61 -2.82
CA GLY A 173 -5.74 -26.46 -1.64
C GLY A 173 -6.88 -27.45 -1.64
N ILE A 174 -6.72 -28.55 -0.93
CA ILE A 174 -7.73 -29.59 -0.79
C ILE A 174 -7.94 -29.94 0.68
N ARG A 175 -9.10 -30.49 1.00
CA ARG A 175 -9.39 -31.10 2.30
C ARG A 175 -10.20 -32.36 2.16
N HIS A 176 -10.05 -33.27 3.14
CA HIS A 176 -10.93 -34.41 3.31
C HIS A 176 -12.20 -34.01 4.07
N LYS A 177 -13.35 -34.50 3.67
CA LYS A 177 -14.65 -34.08 4.23
C LYS A 177 -14.84 -34.44 5.71
N THR A 178 -14.23 -35.54 6.17
CA THR A 178 -14.43 -36.07 7.51
C THR A 178 -13.15 -36.30 8.31
N MET A 179 -11.99 -36.33 7.67
CA MET A 179 -10.69 -36.52 8.32
C MET A 179 -9.96 -35.19 8.49
N PRO A 180 -9.09 -35.03 9.51
CA PRO A 180 -8.35 -33.81 9.78
C PRO A 180 -7.19 -33.59 8.80
N TRP A 181 -7.45 -33.69 7.50
CA TRP A 181 -6.46 -33.59 6.44
C TRP A 181 -6.77 -32.45 5.51
N PHE A 182 -5.81 -31.55 5.36
CA PHE A 182 -5.96 -30.39 4.49
C PHE A 182 -4.61 -29.92 3.95
N SER A 183 -4.65 -29.06 2.96
CA SER A 183 -3.43 -28.54 2.33
C SER A 183 -3.64 -27.18 1.68
N ALA A 184 -2.52 -26.50 1.41
CA ALA A 184 -2.47 -25.26 0.64
C ALA A 184 -1.45 -25.41 -0.50
N GLN A 185 -1.79 -24.90 -1.68
CA GLN A 185 -0.85 -24.80 -2.79
C GLN A 185 0.11 -23.62 -2.61
N PHE A 186 -0.37 -22.56 -1.95
CA PHE A 186 0.39 -21.39 -1.57
C PHE A 186 1.25 -21.62 -0.31
N HIS A 187 2.01 -20.61 0.08
CA HIS A 187 2.96 -20.63 1.20
C HIS A 187 2.44 -19.85 2.42
N PRO A 188 1.66 -20.45 3.34
CA PRO A 188 1.12 -19.76 4.52
C PRO A 188 2.20 -19.36 5.53
N GLU A 189 3.40 -19.94 5.45
CA GLU A 189 4.54 -19.61 6.28
C GLU A 189 5.15 -18.24 5.93
N ALA A 190 4.74 -17.62 4.84
CA ALA A 190 5.26 -16.33 4.37
C ALA A 190 6.81 -16.23 4.35
N CYS A 191 7.41 -15.15 4.75
CA CYS A 191 8.83 -14.85 4.94
C CYS A 191 9.71 -15.16 3.70
N SER A 192 9.57 -14.40 2.66
CA SER A 192 8.82 -13.16 2.41
C SER A 192 7.38 -13.41 1.98
N GLY A 193 6.59 -12.34 2.03
CA GLY A 193 5.20 -12.36 1.59
C GLY A 193 4.21 -12.09 2.72
N PRO A 194 2.91 -12.00 2.40
CA PRO A 194 1.86 -11.73 3.37
C PRO A 194 1.66 -12.91 4.35
N THR A 195 1.29 -12.59 5.58
CA THR A 195 0.99 -13.57 6.65
C THR A 195 -0.50 -13.89 6.76
N ASP A 196 -1.31 -13.45 5.82
CA ASP A 196 -2.78 -13.54 5.81
C ASP A 196 -3.31 -14.95 6.07
N THR A 197 -2.53 -15.98 5.76
CA THR A 197 -2.90 -17.40 5.89
C THR A 197 -2.09 -18.18 6.93
N GLU A 198 -1.26 -17.50 7.74
CA GLU A 198 -0.44 -18.15 8.78
C GLU A 198 -1.28 -18.87 9.85
N TRP A 199 -2.55 -18.46 10.03
CA TRP A 199 -3.53 -19.13 10.88
C TRP A 199 -3.71 -20.63 10.58
N MET A 200 -3.37 -21.08 9.37
CA MET A 200 -3.44 -22.51 9.02
C MET A 200 -2.51 -23.39 9.87
N PHE A 201 -1.39 -22.82 10.33
CA PHE A 201 -0.52 -23.52 11.31
C PHE A 201 -1.20 -23.62 12.68
N ASP A 202 -1.91 -22.56 13.12
CA ASP A 202 -2.66 -22.59 14.38
C ASP A 202 -3.76 -23.64 14.34
N GLU A 203 -4.46 -23.75 13.21
CA GLU A 203 -5.48 -24.75 12.97
C GLU A 203 -4.87 -26.17 12.98
N PHE A 204 -3.75 -26.40 12.29
CA PHE A 204 -3.07 -27.69 12.31
C PHE A 204 -2.63 -28.08 13.73
N VAL A 205 -2.02 -27.17 14.47
CA VAL A 205 -1.58 -27.43 15.85
C VAL A 205 -2.78 -27.67 16.78
N ALA A 206 -3.88 -26.95 16.60
CA ALA A 206 -5.11 -27.20 17.34
C ALA A 206 -5.69 -28.60 17.08
N LEU A 207 -5.57 -29.12 15.86
CA LEU A 207 -6.00 -30.46 15.50
C LEU A 207 -5.19 -31.57 16.19
N LEU A 208 -3.92 -31.32 16.51
CA LEU A 208 -3.07 -32.27 17.28
C LEU A 208 -3.62 -32.54 18.70
N SER A 209 -4.41 -31.60 19.24
CA SER A 209 -4.92 -31.65 20.60
C SER A 209 -6.43 -31.81 20.71
N ARG A 210 -7.17 -31.78 19.60
CA ARG A 210 -8.64 -31.81 19.58
C ARG A 210 -9.20 -33.22 19.35
N LEU A 211 -10.34 -33.47 19.99
CA LEU A 211 -11.21 -34.60 19.73
C LEU A 211 -12.39 -34.09 18.89
N GLY A 212 -12.44 -34.44 17.62
CA GLY A 212 -13.71 -34.70 16.92
C GLY A 212 -14.50 -33.56 16.26
N ASP A 213 -14.02 -32.31 16.11
CA ASP A 213 -14.71 -31.31 15.28
C ASP A 213 -13.73 -30.55 14.38
N TRP A 214 -13.82 -30.79 13.05
CA TRP A 214 -12.87 -30.33 12.03
C TRP A 214 -13.48 -29.30 11.08
N SER A 215 -14.40 -28.46 11.55
CA SER A 215 -15.03 -27.52 10.64
C SER A 215 -14.21 -26.24 10.47
N PHE A 216 -13.81 -25.93 9.25
CA PHE A 216 -13.32 -24.62 8.82
C PHE A 216 -14.43 -23.56 8.76
N SER A 217 -15.66 -23.88 9.18
CA SER A 217 -16.86 -23.04 9.13
C SER A 217 -16.77 -21.78 10.00
N ARG A 218 -15.77 -21.66 10.87
CA ARG A 218 -15.56 -20.46 11.70
C ARG A 218 -15.11 -19.21 10.92
N LEU A 219 -14.76 -19.34 9.64
CA LEU A 219 -14.11 -18.25 8.87
C LEU A 219 -15.03 -17.47 7.93
N GLY A 220 -16.34 -17.64 7.94
CA GLY A 220 -17.14 -16.77 7.13
C GLY A 220 -18.49 -17.22 6.61
N GLU A 221 -19.36 -17.71 7.46
CA GLU A 221 -20.77 -17.73 7.09
C GLU A 221 -21.30 -16.29 7.07
N VAL A 222 -21.62 -15.79 5.90
CA VAL A 222 -22.38 -14.54 5.75
C VAL A 222 -23.84 -14.87 5.70
N THR A 223 -24.52 -14.57 6.78
CA THR A 223 -25.95 -14.84 6.93
C THR A 223 -26.84 -13.71 6.41
N ASP A 224 -26.30 -12.55 6.10
CA ASP A 224 -27.10 -11.39 5.71
C ASP A 224 -26.48 -10.61 4.54
N ILE A 225 -27.05 -10.77 3.34
CA ILE A 225 -26.75 -9.92 2.18
C ILE A 225 -27.69 -8.72 2.26
N PRO A 226 -27.19 -7.49 2.51
CA PRO A 226 -28.06 -6.35 2.65
C PRO A 226 -28.79 -6.05 1.34
N LYS A 227 -30.05 -5.68 1.46
CA LYS A 227 -30.79 -5.11 0.32
C LYS A 227 -30.08 -3.85 -0.14
N ARG A 228 -29.79 -3.75 -1.43
CA ARG A 228 -29.19 -2.57 -2.05
C ARG A 228 -30.16 -1.38 -1.92
N PRO A 229 -29.65 -0.16 -1.68
CA PRO A 229 -30.47 1.03 -1.62
C PRO A 229 -30.99 1.42 -3.03
N ASP A 230 -32.21 1.94 -3.09
CA ASP A 230 -32.79 2.46 -4.34
C ASP A 230 -32.40 3.93 -4.58
N LYS A 231 -32.15 4.69 -3.49
CA LYS A 231 -31.74 6.12 -3.53
C LYS A 231 -30.66 6.41 -2.49
N VAL A 232 -29.60 7.07 -2.89
CA VAL A 232 -28.45 7.41 -2.03
C VAL A 232 -28.15 8.91 -2.06
N LEU A 233 -27.96 9.50 -0.89
CA LEU A 233 -27.45 10.87 -0.72
C LEU A 233 -25.92 10.83 -0.64
N LEU A 234 -25.27 11.63 -1.46
CA LEU A 234 -23.82 11.87 -1.42
C LEU A 234 -23.56 13.28 -0.89
N LEU A 235 -22.73 13.38 0.15
CA LEU A 235 -22.22 14.66 0.62
C LEU A 235 -20.95 15.02 -0.16
N GLY A 236 -20.99 16.15 -0.86
CA GLY A 236 -19.83 16.69 -1.58
C GLY A 236 -18.84 17.37 -0.62
N SER A 237 -17.73 17.84 -1.17
CA SER A 237 -16.62 18.46 -0.41
C SER A 237 -16.91 19.84 0.19
N GLY A 238 -18.01 20.43 -0.19
CA GLY A 238 -18.36 21.78 0.25
C GLY A 238 -17.55 22.85 -0.50
N ALA A 239 -17.32 23.99 0.19
CA ALA A 239 -16.52 25.08 -0.37
C ALA A 239 -15.06 24.68 -0.54
N LEU A 240 -14.47 25.06 -1.68
CA LEU A 240 -13.07 24.78 -1.98
C LEU A 240 -12.16 25.55 -1.01
N LYS A 241 -11.22 24.83 -0.42
CA LYS A 241 -10.08 25.37 0.34
C LYS A 241 -8.79 25.01 -0.36
N ILE A 242 -7.74 25.81 -0.18
CA ILE A 242 -6.40 25.46 -0.66
C ILE A 242 -6.04 24.08 -0.11
N GLY A 243 -5.64 23.19 -1.00
CA GLY A 243 -5.25 21.83 -0.64
C GLY A 243 -6.37 20.81 -0.54
N GLN A 244 -7.62 21.10 -0.87
CA GLN A 244 -8.76 20.17 -0.74
C GLN A 244 -9.63 20.02 -1.99
N ALA A 245 -9.27 20.63 -3.12
CA ALA A 245 -10.20 20.78 -4.24
C ALA A 245 -10.29 19.57 -5.20
N GLY A 246 -9.17 19.14 -5.75
CA GLY A 246 -9.17 18.21 -6.89
C GLY A 246 -9.46 16.76 -6.52
N GLU A 247 -8.96 16.31 -5.39
CA GLU A 247 -9.08 14.93 -4.91
C GLU A 247 -10.51 14.53 -4.54
N PHE A 248 -11.26 15.45 -3.92
CA PHE A 248 -12.66 15.20 -3.53
C PHE A 248 -13.61 15.36 -4.71
N ASP A 249 -13.26 16.16 -5.71
CA ASP A 249 -13.96 16.19 -6.99
C ASP A 249 -13.90 14.83 -7.67
N TYR A 250 -12.72 14.22 -7.73
CA TYR A 250 -12.53 12.88 -8.28
C TYR A 250 -13.32 11.85 -7.47
N SER A 251 -13.18 11.85 -6.14
CA SER A 251 -13.81 10.85 -5.27
C SER A 251 -15.33 10.84 -5.39
N GLY A 252 -15.96 12.02 -5.31
CA GLY A 252 -17.41 12.15 -5.44
C GLY A 252 -17.91 11.82 -6.84
N ALA A 253 -17.18 12.22 -7.89
CA ALA A 253 -17.55 11.88 -9.27
C ALA A 253 -17.49 10.36 -9.53
N GLN A 254 -16.49 9.66 -8.97
CA GLN A 254 -16.39 8.21 -9.08
C GLN A 254 -17.49 7.49 -8.28
N ALA A 255 -17.87 8.02 -7.12
CA ALA A 255 -19.00 7.50 -6.36
C ALA A 255 -20.31 7.64 -7.14
N LEU A 256 -20.59 8.81 -7.72
CA LEU A 256 -21.76 9.04 -8.54
C LEU A 256 -21.79 8.12 -9.78
N LYS A 257 -20.63 7.90 -10.41
CA LYS A 257 -20.49 6.92 -11.50
C LYS A 257 -20.85 5.51 -11.05
N ALA A 258 -20.34 5.08 -9.88
CA ALA A 258 -20.65 3.75 -9.35
C ALA A 258 -22.13 3.58 -9.05
N LEU A 259 -22.79 4.59 -8.44
CA LEU A 259 -24.24 4.60 -8.21
C LEU A 259 -25.02 4.48 -9.51
N LYS A 260 -24.65 5.25 -10.52
CA LYS A 260 -25.31 5.25 -11.84
C LYS A 260 -25.18 3.90 -12.55
N GLU A 261 -24.02 3.26 -12.52
CA GLU A 261 -23.81 1.93 -13.09
C GLU A 261 -24.66 0.85 -12.41
N GLU A 262 -24.99 1.01 -11.13
CA GLU A 262 -25.86 0.11 -10.38
C GLU A 262 -27.35 0.46 -10.48
N GLY A 263 -27.70 1.52 -11.23
CA GLY A 263 -29.08 1.98 -11.35
C GLY A 263 -29.64 2.60 -10.06
N VAL A 264 -28.77 2.99 -9.12
CA VAL A 264 -29.13 3.64 -7.86
C VAL A 264 -29.31 5.13 -8.10
N ARG A 265 -30.45 5.69 -7.73
CA ARG A 265 -30.70 7.13 -7.84
C ARG A 265 -29.81 7.91 -6.91
N SER A 266 -29.13 8.91 -7.43
CA SER A 266 -28.18 9.74 -6.71
C SER A 266 -28.72 11.13 -6.39
N VAL A 267 -28.59 11.53 -5.14
CA VAL A 267 -28.82 12.91 -4.67
C VAL A 267 -27.48 13.45 -4.20
N LEU A 268 -27.06 14.58 -4.76
CA LEU A 268 -25.82 15.27 -4.39
C LEU A 268 -26.14 16.58 -3.71
N ILE A 269 -25.49 16.86 -2.58
CA ILE A 269 -25.42 18.19 -1.98
C ILE A 269 -23.98 18.71 -2.09
N ASN A 270 -23.79 19.81 -2.83
CA ASN A 270 -22.49 20.44 -3.00
C ASN A 270 -22.68 21.90 -3.44
N PRO A 271 -22.20 22.89 -2.65
CA PRO A 271 -22.32 24.31 -3.02
C PRO A 271 -21.41 24.74 -4.16
N ASN A 272 -20.43 23.91 -4.52
CA ASN A 272 -19.46 24.24 -5.57
C ASN A 272 -20.06 24.04 -6.96
N ILE A 273 -20.20 25.12 -7.71
CA ILE A 273 -20.69 25.11 -9.10
C ILE A 273 -19.59 24.78 -10.13
N ALA A 274 -18.34 24.76 -9.73
CA ALA A 274 -17.17 24.55 -10.60
C ALA A 274 -16.59 23.15 -10.49
N THR A 275 -17.36 22.18 -10.00
CA THR A 275 -16.95 20.77 -9.87
C THR A 275 -17.61 19.89 -10.93
N VAL A 276 -16.91 18.86 -11.38
CA VAL A 276 -17.46 17.79 -12.25
C VAL A 276 -18.70 17.15 -11.61
N GLN A 277 -18.73 17.02 -10.28
CA GLN A 277 -19.85 16.39 -9.56
C GLN A 277 -21.20 17.09 -9.83
N THR A 278 -21.20 18.44 -9.95
CA THR A 278 -22.39 19.24 -10.20
C THR A 278 -22.68 19.47 -11.69
N SER A 279 -21.93 18.82 -12.57
CA SER A 279 -22.19 18.84 -14.01
C SER A 279 -23.47 18.09 -14.36
N LYS A 280 -24.10 18.50 -15.46
CA LYS A 280 -25.32 17.86 -15.96
C LYS A 280 -25.11 16.36 -16.19
N ASP A 281 -26.09 15.57 -15.82
CA ASP A 281 -26.14 14.11 -16.01
C ASP A 281 -25.10 13.30 -15.20
N VAL A 282 -24.40 13.90 -14.24
CA VAL A 282 -23.50 13.21 -13.31
C VAL A 282 -24.29 12.66 -12.11
N ALA A 283 -25.07 13.49 -11.42
CA ALA A 283 -26.02 13.07 -10.40
C ALA A 283 -27.46 13.26 -10.90
N ASP A 284 -28.42 12.46 -10.40
CA ASP A 284 -29.83 12.58 -10.78
C ASP A 284 -30.48 13.85 -10.21
N THR A 285 -30.12 14.21 -8.97
CA THR A 285 -30.60 15.42 -8.30
C THR A 285 -29.43 16.13 -7.63
N ILE A 286 -29.32 17.44 -7.83
CA ILE A 286 -28.23 18.26 -7.29
C ILE A 286 -28.82 19.41 -6.46
N TYR A 287 -28.30 19.54 -5.22
CA TYR A 287 -28.57 20.65 -4.31
C TYR A 287 -27.33 21.52 -4.15
N PHE A 288 -27.40 22.76 -4.67
CA PHE A 288 -26.34 23.77 -4.49
C PHE A 288 -26.47 24.47 -3.13
N GLN A 289 -26.29 23.69 -2.08
CA GLN A 289 -26.45 24.17 -0.69
C GLN A 289 -25.23 23.80 0.14
N PRO A 290 -24.98 24.52 1.24
CA PRO A 290 -23.90 24.21 2.18
C PRO A 290 -24.03 22.78 2.73
N VAL A 291 -22.89 22.11 2.88
CA VAL A 291 -22.82 20.79 3.53
C VAL A 291 -22.77 21.01 5.05
N THR A 292 -23.91 21.41 5.62
CA THR A 292 -24.10 21.57 7.06
C THR A 292 -25.29 20.73 7.52
N PRO A 293 -25.34 20.33 8.80
CA PRO A 293 -26.39 19.45 9.31
C PRO A 293 -27.81 19.91 9.00
N ASP A 294 -28.10 21.20 9.15
CA ASP A 294 -29.46 21.72 8.96
C ASP A 294 -29.90 21.64 7.49
N PHE A 295 -29.04 22.02 6.54
CA PHE A 295 -29.35 21.91 5.13
C PHE A 295 -29.42 20.43 4.68
N VAL A 296 -28.53 19.57 5.18
CA VAL A 296 -28.54 18.15 4.85
C VAL A 296 -29.79 17.48 5.42
N GLU A 297 -30.22 17.81 6.64
CA GLU A 297 -31.47 17.28 7.22
C GLU A 297 -32.68 17.66 6.35
N HIS A 298 -32.79 18.93 5.87
CA HIS A 298 -33.86 19.33 4.94
C HIS A 298 -33.85 18.53 3.63
N VAL A 299 -32.67 18.26 3.08
CA VAL A 299 -32.55 17.42 1.87
C VAL A 299 -32.98 15.97 2.16
N ILE A 300 -32.56 15.41 3.30
CA ILE A 300 -32.99 14.08 3.74
C ILE A 300 -34.52 14.01 3.91
N GLU A 301 -35.11 15.02 4.56
CA GLU A 301 -36.55 15.11 4.76
C GLU A 301 -37.32 15.14 3.42
N LYS A 302 -36.85 15.88 2.47
CA LYS A 302 -37.47 16.05 1.13
C LYS A 302 -37.26 14.82 0.26
N GLU A 303 -36.04 14.33 0.16
CA GLU A 303 -35.64 13.28 -0.79
C GLU A 303 -35.86 11.86 -0.26
N ARG A 304 -35.86 11.66 1.05
CA ARG A 304 -36.01 10.34 1.68
C ARG A 304 -35.08 9.29 1.10
N PRO A 305 -33.74 9.52 1.12
CA PRO A 305 -32.80 8.52 0.63
C PRO A 305 -32.78 7.29 1.54
N ASP A 306 -32.52 6.12 0.99
CA ASP A 306 -32.35 4.86 1.76
C ASP A 306 -31.01 4.85 2.47
N GLY A 307 -30.02 5.51 1.90
CA GLY A 307 -28.67 5.56 2.44
C GLY A 307 -27.91 6.85 2.16
N ILE A 308 -26.83 7.04 2.90
CA ILE A 308 -25.94 8.20 2.77
C ILE A 308 -24.47 7.75 2.74
N LEU A 309 -23.68 8.36 1.84
CA LEU A 309 -22.23 8.16 1.73
C LEU A 309 -21.50 9.38 2.33
N LEU A 310 -20.66 9.15 3.35
CA LEU A 310 -19.95 10.20 4.09
C LEU A 310 -18.48 10.34 3.67
N SER A 311 -17.84 9.28 3.20
CA SER A 311 -16.38 9.22 3.04
C SER A 311 -15.83 9.88 1.76
N PHE A 312 -16.67 10.51 0.93
CA PHE A 312 -16.32 11.01 -0.39
C PHE A 312 -16.18 12.54 -0.47
N GLY A 313 -16.63 13.25 0.53
CA GLY A 313 -16.64 14.74 0.58
C GLY A 313 -15.61 15.33 1.56
N GLY A 314 -14.59 14.58 1.92
CA GLY A 314 -13.53 15.00 2.82
C GLY A 314 -14.04 15.27 4.24
N GLN A 315 -13.25 16.05 4.99
CA GLN A 315 -13.54 16.34 6.39
C GLN A 315 -14.89 17.03 6.60
N THR A 316 -15.29 17.91 5.68
CA THR A 316 -16.59 18.61 5.75
C THR A 316 -17.76 17.62 5.79
N ALA A 317 -17.74 16.62 4.92
CA ALA A 317 -18.78 15.60 4.86
C ALA A 317 -18.77 14.70 6.10
N LEU A 318 -17.58 14.29 6.58
CA LEU A 318 -17.46 13.46 7.79
C LEU A 318 -18.00 14.19 9.02
N ASN A 319 -17.58 15.44 9.26
CA ASN A 319 -18.03 16.24 10.40
C ASN A 319 -19.55 16.45 10.38
N CYS A 320 -20.10 16.75 9.20
CA CYS A 320 -21.54 16.89 9.02
C CYS A 320 -22.27 15.56 9.35
N GLY A 321 -21.74 14.41 8.85
CA GLY A 321 -22.30 13.10 9.10
C GLY A 321 -22.30 12.71 10.58
N VAL A 322 -21.20 12.98 11.29
CA VAL A 322 -21.08 12.74 12.74
C VAL A 322 -22.08 13.57 13.52
N GLU A 323 -22.27 14.85 13.15
CA GLU A 323 -23.23 15.73 13.82
C GLU A 323 -24.68 15.30 13.56
N LEU A 324 -25.03 14.93 12.33
CA LEU A 324 -26.35 14.36 11.99
C LEU A 324 -26.65 13.08 12.78
N TYR A 325 -25.64 12.21 12.93
CA TYR A 325 -25.74 11.01 13.74
C TYR A 325 -26.03 11.34 15.22
N ARG A 326 -25.26 12.27 15.80
CA ARG A 326 -25.45 12.71 17.19
C ARG A 326 -26.81 13.38 17.43
N LYS A 327 -27.37 14.04 16.42
CA LYS A 327 -28.72 14.60 16.44
C LYS A 327 -29.84 13.59 16.22
N GLY A 328 -29.50 12.30 15.95
CA GLY A 328 -30.48 11.23 15.68
C GLY A 328 -31.21 11.36 14.34
N VAL A 329 -30.71 12.16 13.40
CA VAL A 329 -31.34 12.42 12.10
C VAL A 329 -31.46 11.14 11.26
N PHE A 330 -30.46 10.30 11.27
CA PHE A 330 -30.47 9.06 10.50
C PHE A 330 -31.54 8.08 10.98
N GLU A 331 -31.71 7.94 12.28
CA GLU A 331 -32.78 7.11 12.86
C GLU A 331 -34.17 7.71 12.58
N LYS A 332 -34.31 9.04 12.76
CA LYS A 332 -35.58 9.76 12.52
C LYS A 332 -36.14 9.54 11.12
N TYR A 333 -35.28 9.49 10.13
CA TYR A 333 -35.69 9.35 8.72
C TYR A 333 -35.43 7.96 8.12
N GLY A 334 -34.87 7.04 8.89
CA GLY A 334 -34.57 5.67 8.45
C GLY A 334 -33.43 5.59 7.42
N VAL A 335 -32.49 6.52 7.44
CA VAL A 335 -31.34 6.57 6.51
C VAL A 335 -30.20 5.72 7.02
N LYS A 336 -29.68 4.82 6.22
CA LYS A 336 -28.52 3.99 6.56
C LYS A 336 -27.22 4.69 6.15
N VAL A 337 -26.24 4.73 7.04
CA VAL A 337 -24.87 5.12 6.66
C VAL A 337 -24.24 3.95 5.91
N LEU A 338 -23.79 4.22 4.69
CA LEU A 338 -23.23 3.24 3.78
C LEU A 338 -21.70 3.29 3.82
N GLY A 339 -21.05 2.13 3.87
CA GLY A 339 -19.60 2.03 4.01
C GLY A 339 -19.18 2.11 5.47
N THR A 340 -18.20 2.95 5.77
CA THR A 340 -17.62 3.06 7.12
C THR A 340 -18.65 3.50 8.15
N PRO A 341 -18.84 2.76 9.26
CA PRO A 341 -19.73 3.13 10.34
C PRO A 341 -19.32 4.45 10.99
N VAL A 342 -20.32 5.24 11.45
CA VAL A 342 -20.03 6.56 12.08
C VAL A 342 -19.15 6.40 13.33
N GLN A 343 -19.30 5.34 14.09
CA GLN A 343 -18.45 5.11 15.27
C GLN A 343 -16.98 4.92 14.87
N ALA A 344 -16.69 4.21 13.77
CA ALA A 344 -15.33 4.08 13.26
C ALA A 344 -14.74 5.44 12.82
N ILE A 345 -15.57 6.32 12.25
CA ILE A 345 -15.17 7.69 11.94
C ILE A 345 -14.84 8.46 13.24
N ILE A 346 -15.68 8.37 14.26
CA ILE A 346 -15.45 9.03 15.57
C ILE A 346 -14.16 8.48 16.21
N ASP A 347 -13.96 7.16 16.19
CA ASP A 347 -12.79 6.51 16.78
C ASP A 347 -11.46 6.93 16.09
N THR A 348 -11.51 7.32 14.81
CA THR A 348 -10.32 7.80 14.08
C THR A 348 -10.09 9.31 14.19
N GLU A 349 -11.15 10.11 14.31
CA GLU A 349 -11.06 11.56 14.34
C GLU A 349 -10.80 12.11 15.75
N ASP A 350 -11.25 11.41 16.79
CA ASP A 350 -10.97 11.74 18.17
C ASP A 350 -9.62 11.16 18.61
N ARG A 351 -8.68 12.03 18.97
CA ARG A 351 -7.29 11.63 19.28
C ARG A 351 -7.21 10.64 20.45
N ASP A 352 -7.96 10.86 21.50
CA ASP A 352 -7.91 10.03 22.70
C ASP A 352 -8.53 8.65 22.43
N LEU A 353 -9.65 8.64 21.71
CA LEU A 353 -10.29 7.39 21.28
C LEU A 353 -9.37 6.62 20.32
N PHE A 354 -8.74 7.30 19.38
CA PHE A 354 -7.81 6.70 18.43
C PHE A 354 -6.64 5.99 19.14
N VAL A 355 -5.97 6.69 20.06
CA VAL A 355 -4.87 6.10 20.84
C VAL A 355 -5.36 4.90 21.64
N LYS A 356 -6.50 5.03 22.33
CA LYS A 356 -7.10 3.92 23.08
C LYS A 356 -7.41 2.70 22.21
N ARG A 357 -8.02 2.91 21.04
CA ARG A 357 -8.34 1.82 20.10
C ARG A 357 -7.08 1.10 19.62
N LEU A 358 -6.00 1.83 19.36
CA LEU A 358 -4.73 1.22 18.93
C LEU A 358 -4.01 0.51 20.08
N ASP A 359 -4.07 1.02 21.29
CA ASP A 359 -3.52 0.38 22.49
C ASP A 359 -4.20 -0.98 22.78
N GLU A 360 -5.52 -1.11 22.53
CA GLU A 360 -6.27 -2.38 22.68
C GLU A 360 -5.64 -3.53 21.86
N ILE A 361 -4.96 -3.21 20.76
CA ILE A 361 -4.32 -4.20 19.88
C ILE A 361 -2.78 -4.13 19.93
N GLY A 362 -2.21 -3.36 20.87
CA GLY A 362 -0.77 -3.24 21.06
C GLY A 362 -0.04 -2.54 19.91
N VAL A 363 -0.72 -1.66 19.18
CA VAL A 363 -0.14 -0.86 18.10
C VAL A 363 0.39 0.46 18.64
N LYS A 364 1.62 0.79 18.31
CA LYS A 364 2.30 1.98 18.83
C LYS A 364 1.82 3.26 18.16
N THR A 365 1.40 4.22 18.97
CA THR A 365 1.09 5.60 18.57
C THR A 365 2.17 6.58 19.04
N ILE A 366 2.08 7.84 18.64
CA ILE A 366 2.95 8.89 19.16
C ILE A 366 2.54 9.15 20.62
N LYS A 367 3.52 9.11 21.52
CA LYS A 367 3.27 9.48 22.92
C LYS A 367 2.93 10.96 23.01
N SER A 368 1.79 11.25 23.60
CA SER A 368 1.28 12.60 23.79
C SER A 368 0.67 12.75 25.19
N GLU A 369 0.77 13.95 25.75
CA GLU A 369 0.12 14.31 27.00
C GLU A 369 -0.68 15.61 26.83
N ALA A 370 -1.91 15.61 27.34
CA ALA A 370 -2.78 16.75 27.33
C ALA A 370 -2.53 17.60 28.58
N CYS A 371 -2.17 18.86 28.39
CA CYS A 371 -1.77 19.79 29.44
C CYS A 371 -2.70 21.03 29.44
N SER A 372 -3.03 21.52 30.63
CA SER A 372 -3.87 22.70 30.83
C SER A 372 -3.12 23.85 31.47
N THR A 373 -1.88 23.61 31.89
CA THR A 373 -1.00 24.63 32.47
C THR A 373 0.41 24.55 31.90
N ILE A 374 1.19 25.62 32.03
CA ILE A 374 2.58 25.68 31.57
C ILE A 374 3.45 24.69 32.35
N GLU A 375 3.22 24.48 33.64
CA GLU A 375 3.94 23.56 34.49
C GLU A 375 3.71 22.11 34.07
N GLU A 376 2.47 21.76 33.64
CA GLU A 376 2.16 20.45 33.09
C GLU A 376 2.87 20.24 31.74
N VAL A 377 2.92 21.28 30.88
CA VAL A 377 3.65 21.24 29.60
C VAL A 377 5.15 20.96 29.82
N GLN A 378 5.78 21.67 30.76
CA GLN A 378 7.19 21.46 31.06
C GLN A 378 7.44 20.05 31.58
N LYS A 379 6.62 19.58 32.51
CA LYS A 379 6.71 18.22 33.05
C LYS A 379 6.59 17.16 31.96
N ALA A 380 5.56 17.27 31.11
CA ALA A 380 5.33 16.36 30.00
C ALA A 380 6.51 16.36 29.00
N ALA A 381 7.03 17.53 28.66
CA ALA A 381 8.19 17.63 27.76
C ALA A 381 9.44 16.97 28.31
N HIS A 382 9.71 17.10 29.62
CA HIS A 382 10.83 16.43 30.26
C HIS A 382 10.65 14.91 30.35
N GLU A 383 9.41 14.43 30.58
CA GLU A 383 9.12 12.98 30.59
C GLU A 383 9.20 12.35 29.20
N LEU A 384 8.75 13.06 28.16
CA LEU A 384 8.85 12.63 26.77
C LEU A 384 10.27 12.78 26.22
N GLY A 385 11.05 13.74 26.73
CA GLY A 385 12.38 14.11 26.27
C GLY A 385 12.33 14.94 24.96
N PHE A 386 13.14 15.99 24.88
CA PHE A 386 13.25 16.83 23.69
C PHE A 386 13.84 16.05 22.47
N PRO A 387 13.51 16.46 21.24
CA PRO A 387 12.54 17.51 20.88
C PRO A 387 11.08 17.05 21.06
N VAL A 388 10.21 18.02 21.33
CA VAL A 388 8.74 17.81 21.43
C VAL A 388 8.00 18.70 20.45
N ILE A 389 6.74 18.36 20.20
CA ILE A 389 5.80 19.19 19.45
C ILE A 389 4.70 19.65 20.39
N LEU A 390 4.40 20.92 20.38
CA LEU A 390 3.21 21.47 21.00
C LEU A 390 2.10 21.62 19.96
N ARG A 391 0.87 21.27 20.33
CA ARG A 391 -0.32 21.46 19.51
C ARG A 391 -1.45 21.99 20.36
N ALA A 392 -2.08 23.07 19.92
CA ALA A 392 -3.33 23.54 20.52
C ALA A 392 -4.44 22.51 20.25
N ALA A 393 -5.08 21.99 21.30
CA ALA A 393 -5.97 20.81 21.20
C ALA A 393 -7.20 21.01 20.31
N TYR A 394 -7.65 22.26 20.11
CA TYR A 394 -8.87 22.59 19.36
C TYR A 394 -8.63 23.56 18.19
N ALA A 395 -7.39 23.77 17.79
CA ALA A 395 -7.05 24.70 16.72
C ALA A 395 -7.13 24.06 15.34
N LEU A 396 -7.87 24.68 14.43
CA LEU A 396 -7.96 24.29 13.03
C LEU A 396 -6.70 24.73 12.25
N GLY A 397 -6.13 23.82 11.46
CA GLY A 397 -5.06 24.15 10.53
C GLY A 397 -3.67 24.35 11.14
N GLY A 398 -3.39 23.78 12.33
CA GLY A 398 -2.06 23.82 12.93
C GLY A 398 -1.70 25.14 13.60
N LEU A 399 -2.65 26.06 13.79
CA LEU A 399 -2.44 27.31 14.54
C LEU A 399 -2.08 26.99 16.00
N GLY A 400 -1.03 27.63 16.53
CA GLY A 400 -0.53 27.37 17.88
C GLY A 400 0.23 26.05 18.02
N SER A 401 0.69 25.46 16.91
CA SER A 401 1.53 24.26 16.93
C SER A 401 2.96 24.61 16.54
N GLY A 402 3.94 24.05 17.24
CA GLY A 402 5.37 24.27 16.95
C GLY A 402 6.27 23.19 17.50
N PHE A 403 7.46 23.07 16.92
CA PHE A 403 8.52 22.23 17.42
C PHE A 403 9.30 22.97 18.49
N CYS A 404 9.71 22.28 19.56
CA CYS A 404 10.51 22.79 20.64
C CYS A 404 11.70 21.86 20.88
N ASP A 405 12.89 22.38 20.67
CA ASP A 405 14.13 21.62 20.87
C ASP A 405 14.68 21.78 22.32
N ASN A 406 14.18 22.76 23.06
CA ASN A 406 14.61 23.11 24.41
C ASN A 406 13.50 23.81 25.20
N ASP A 407 13.75 24.05 26.51
CA ASP A 407 12.79 24.69 27.42
C ASP A 407 12.41 26.14 27.06
N GLU A 408 13.32 26.92 26.49
CA GLU A 408 13.06 28.33 26.12
C GLU A 408 12.06 28.41 24.97
N GLU A 409 12.26 27.58 23.94
CA GLU A 409 11.33 27.46 22.83
C GLU A 409 9.98 26.89 23.31
N LEU A 410 10.02 25.89 24.23
CA LEU A 410 8.83 25.27 24.79
C LEU A 410 7.93 26.30 25.49
N LEU A 411 8.52 27.16 26.34
CA LEU A 411 7.75 28.17 27.07
C LEU A 411 7.12 29.19 26.13
N THR A 412 7.88 29.73 25.19
CA THR A 412 7.41 30.68 24.19
C THR A 412 6.23 30.09 23.39
N GLN A 413 6.39 28.86 22.91
CA GLN A 413 5.36 28.20 22.12
C GLN A 413 4.12 27.83 22.96
N ALA A 414 4.31 27.47 24.23
CA ALA A 414 3.20 27.17 25.15
C ALA A 414 2.34 28.42 25.45
N GLU A 415 2.96 29.56 25.69
CA GLU A 415 2.23 30.83 25.87
C GLU A 415 1.39 31.18 24.64
N GLU A 416 1.97 31.03 23.43
CA GLU A 416 1.25 31.21 22.17
C GLU A 416 0.09 30.22 22.02
N ALA A 417 0.32 28.94 22.29
CA ALA A 417 -0.68 27.89 22.14
C ALA A 417 -1.87 28.08 23.10
N PHE A 418 -1.60 28.43 24.36
CA PHE A 418 -2.66 28.76 25.36
C PHE A 418 -3.46 30.02 25.03
N ALA A 419 -2.93 30.92 24.22
CA ALA A 419 -3.72 32.06 23.72
C ALA A 419 -4.84 31.62 22.77
N PHE A 420 -4.71 30.45 22.13
CA PHE A 420 -5.69 29.92 21.17
C PHE A 420 -6.54 28.76 21.72
N SER A 421 -6.08 28.07 22.76
CA SER A 421 -6.75 26.89 23.29
C SER A 421 -6.53 26.73 24.79
N PRO A 422 -7.54 26.37 25.58
CA PRO A 422 -7.39 26.12 27.01
C PRO A 422 -6.61 24.83 27.31
N GLN A 423 -6.34 24.01 26.31
CA GLN A 423 -5.59 22.76 26.41
C GLN A 423 -4.57 22.63 25.28
N VAL A 424 -3.38 22.16 25.62
CA VAL A 424 -2.27 21.94 24.71
C VAL A 424 -1.83 20.49 24.81
N LEU A 425 -1.57 19.87 23.66
CA LEU A 425 -0.98 18.55 23.58
C LEU A 425 0.55 18.68 23.45
N VAL A 426 1.29 17.99 24.31
CA VAL A 426 2.74 17.83 24.22
C VAL A 426 3.02 16.45 23.64
N GLU A 427 3.64 16.39 22.48
CA GLU A 427 3.92 15.14 21.77
C GLU A 427 5.42 14.95 21.59
N LYS A 428 5.89 13.70 21.66
CA LYS A 428 7.27 13.37 21.29
C LYS A 428 7.48 13.71 19.81
N SER A 429 8.48 14.53 19.51
CA SER A 429 8.84 14.81 18.12
C SER A 429 9.49 13.61 17.46
N LEU A 430 9.02 13.26 16.29
CA LEU A 430 9.60 12.26 15.41
C LEU A 430 10.23 12.91 14.15
N LYS A 431 10.62 14.19 14.28
CA LYS A 431 11.28 14.93 13.21
C LYS A 431 12.50 14.15 12.69
N GLY A 432 12.56 13.96 11.37
CA GLY A 432 13.64 13.20 10.74
C GLY A 432 13.35 11.71 10.53
N TRP A 433 12.23 11.19 11.08
CA TRP A 433 11.76 9.84 10.75
C TRP A 433 11.20 9.81 9.33
N LYS A 434 11.16 8.63 8.72
CA LYS A 434 10.49 8.43 7.42
C LYS A 434 8.99 8.50 7.60
N GLU A 435 8.28 9.04 6.63
CA GLU A 435 6.83 8.99 6.56
C GLU A 435 6.40 8.02 5.47
N ILE A 436 5.63 7.00 5.87
CA ILE A 436 5.17 5.91 5.01
C ILE A 436 3.65 5.87 5.06
N GLU A 437 3.01 5.72 3.91
CA GLU A 437 1.57 5.62 3.79
C GLU A 437 1.13 4.31 3.14
N TYR A 438 -0.01 3.78 3.59
CA TYR A 438 -0.71 2.66 2.98
C TYR A 438 -2.15 3.03 2.68
N GLU A 439 -2.55 2.87 1.42
CA GLU A 439 -3.96 2.91 1.03
C GLU A 439 -4.55 1.52 1.14
N VAL A 440 -5.59 1.40 1.96
CA VAL A 440 -6.17 0.13 2.38
C VAL A 440 -7.63 0.09 1.98
N VAL A 441 -8.08 -1.05 1.47
CA VAL A 441 -9.49 -1.29 1.14
C VAL A 441 -9.98 -2.51 1.91
N ARG A 442 -11.12 -2.38 2.58
CA ARG A 442 -11.77 -3.47 3.30
C ARG A 442 -13.26 -3.51 3.00
N ASP A 443 -13.77 -4.70 2.67
CA ASP A 443 -15.20 -4.91 2.53
C ASP A 443 -15.88 -5.28 3.87
N ARG A 444 -17.20 -5.36 3.86
CA ARG A 444 -17.98 -5.76 5.04
C ARG A 444 -17.80 -7.22 5.47
N TYR A 445 -17.27 -8.05 4.59
CA TYR A 445 -17.00 -9.48 4.80
C TYR A 445 -15.61 -9.72 5.38
N ASP A 446 -14.93 -8.65 5.76
CA ASP A 446 -13.58 -8.65 6.33
C ASP A 446 -12.47 -9.08 5.36
N ASN A 447 -12.70 -8.94 4.07
CA ASN A 447 -11.62 -9.03 3.08
C ASN A 447 -10.91 -7.69 3.00
N CYS A 448 -9.59 -7.69 3.21
CA CYS A 448 -8.79 -6.49 3.35
C CYS A 448 -7.52 -6.60 2.49
N ILE A 449 -7.21 -5.55 1.75
CA ILE A 449 -6.02 -5.46 0.87
C ILE A 449 -5.35 -4.10 1.02
N THR A 450 -4.04 -4.05 0.78
CA THR A 450 -3.29 -2.81 0.62
C THR A 450 -3.11 -2.53 -0.88
N VAL A 451 -3.67 -1.42 -1.35
CA VAL A 451 -3.67 -1.07 -2.77
C VAL A 451 -2.40 -0.36 -3.19
N CYS A 452 -1.87 0.48 -2.32
CA CYS A 452 -0.67 1.24 -2.62
C CYS A 452 0.11 1.51 -1.34
N ASN A 453 1.43 1.37 -1.45
CA ASN A 453 2.39 1.81 -0.45
C ASN A 453 3.14 3.02 -1.03
N MET A 454 3.31 4.06 -0.23
CA MET A 454 3.92 5.32 -0.63
C MET A 454 4.92 5.78 0.42
N GLU A 455 5.93 6.51 -0.02
CA GLU A 455 7.00 7.05 0.82
C GLU A 455 7.22 8.53 0.52
N ASN A 456 7.32 9.34 1.55
CA ASN A 456 7.69 10.74 1.41
C ASN A 456 9.21 10.89 1.20
N PHE A 457 9.58 11.69 0.23
CA PHE A 457 10.97 12.10 -0.02
C PHE A 457 11.52 12.95 1.14
N ASP A 458 10.68 13.84 1.66
CA ASP A 458 11.00 14.65 2.82
C ASP A 458 10.74 13.88 4.11
N PRO A 459 11.59 14.05 5.13
CA PRO A 459 11.36 13.44 6.44
C PRO A 459 10.12 14.01 7.13
N LEU A 460 9.62 13.27 8.13
CA LEU A 460 8.49 13.70 8.95
C LEU A 460 8.70 15.11 9.53
N GLY A 461 7.65 15.91 9.51
CA GLY A 461 7.62 17.33 9.91
C GLY A 461 7.13 18.25 8.79
N ILE A 462 7.06 17.73 7.56
CA ILE A 462 6.45 18.38 6.40
C ILE A 462 5.18 17.61 6.07
N HIS A 463 4.07 18.31 5.93
CA HIS A 463 2.79 17.68 5.58
C HIS A 463 2.94 16.88 4.27
N THR A 464 2.37 15.68 4.20
CA THR A 464 2.50 14.81 3.01
C THR A 464 2.00 15.49 1.72
N GLY A 465 1.00 16.39 1.82
CA GLY A 465 0.56 17.23 0.69
C GLY A 465 1.61 18.20 0.17
N GLU A 466 2.62 18.52 0.98
CA GLU A 466 3.73 19.43 0.67
C GLU A 466 5.01 18.68 0.30
N SER A 467 5.06 17.38 0.52
CA SER A 467 6.21 16.55 0.20
C SER A 467 6.15 15.99 -1.23
N ILE A 468 7.32 15.73 -1.79
CA ILE A 468 7.46 14.83 -2.93
C ILE A 468 7.17 13.43 -2.42
N VAL A 469 6.27 12.69 -3.10
CA VAL A 469 5.86 11.35 -2.70
C VAL A 469 6.18 10.34 -3.80
N VAL A 470 6.73 9.21 -3.42
CA VAL A 470 7.14 8.14 -4.34
C VAL A 470 6.34 6.87 -4.08
N ALA A 471 5.86 6.25 -5.14
CA ALA A 471 5.16 4.96 -5.09
C ALA A 471 5.73 3.98 -6.13
N PRO A 472 5.98 2.72 -5.78
CA PRO A 472 6.00 2.18 -4.41
C PRO A 472 7.16 2.74 -3.59
N SER A 473 7.16 2.54 -2.27
CA SER A 473 8.30 2.88 -1.39
C SER A 473 9.59 2.27 -1.92
N GLN A 474 10.67 3.07 -1.90
CA GLN A 474 11.96 2.69 -2.47
C GLN A 474 12.98 2.27 -1.41
N THR A 475 12.81 2.70 -0.17
CA THR A 475 13.81 2.55 0.89
C THR A 475 13.42 1.54 1.98
N LEU A 476 12.22 0.95 1.89
CA LEU A 476 11.80 -0.09 2.82
C LEU A 476 12.45 -1.43 2.51
N SER A 477 12.93 -2.10 3.56
CA SER A 477 13.25 -3.51 3.50
C SER A 477 11.97 -4.34 3.35
N ASN A 478 12.11 -5.60 2.92
CA ASN A 478 10.98 -6.53 2.84
C ASN A 478 10.32 -6.74 4.22
N SER A 479 11.10 -6.78 5.31
CA SER A 479 10.58 -6.90 6.67
C SER A 479 9.72 -5.69 7.07
N GLU A 480 10.20 -4.48 6.84
CA GLU A 480 9.47 -3.25 7.13
C GLU A 480 8.19 -3.14 6.31
N TYR A 481 8.26 -3.43 5.00
CA TYR A 481 7.11 -3.41 4.12
C TYR A 481 5.97 -4.31 4.63
N HIS A 482 6.25 -5.58 4.88
CA HIS A 482 5.23 -6.52 5.33
C HIS A 482 4.75 -6.23 6.75
N LYS A 483 5.64 -5.80 7.66
CA LYS A 483 5.28 -5.39 9.01
C LYS A 483 4.27 -4.23 9.01
N LEU A 484 4.52 -3.17 8.23
CA LEU A 484 3.62 -2.03 8.15
C LEU A 484 2.31 -2.38 7.44
N ARG A 485 2.36 -3.24 6.40
CA ARG A 485 1.18 -3.80 5.73
C ARG A 485 0.28 -4.55 6.71
N GLU A 486 0.84 -5.47 7.47
CA GLU A 486 0.10 -6.27 8.47
C GLU A 486 -0.51 -5.40 9.55
N LEU A 487 0.23 -4.39 10.01
CA LEU A 487 -0.27 -3.41 10.96
C LEU A 487 -1.44 -2.62 10.38
N ALA A 488 -1.37 -2.18 9.13
CA ALA A 488 -2.47 -1.48 8.46
C ALA A 488 -3.74 -2.34 8.45
N ILE A 489 -3.64 -3.59 8.00
CA ILE A 489 -4.77 -4.52 7.97
C ILE A 489 -5.32 -4.77 9.38
N LYS A 490 -4.46 -4.97 10.37
CA LYS A 490 -4.84 -5.18 11.78
C LYS A 490 -5.61 -3.99 12.35
N ILE A 491 -5.13 -2.77 12.08
CA ILE A 491 -5.77 -1.51 12.53
C ILE A 491 -7.16 -1.37 11.91
N ILE A 492 -7.24 -1.50 10.59
CA ILE A 492 -8.49 -1.28 9.85
C ILE A 492 -9.57 -2.30 10.23
N ARG A 493 -9.20 -3.55 10.45
CA ARG A 493 -10.09 -4.59 10.98
C ARG A 493 -10.58 -4.25 12.37
N HIS A 494 -9.68 -3.82 13.25
CA HIS A 494 -10.03 -3.51 14.65
C HIS A 494 -10.96 -2.30 14.78
N ILE A 495 -10.71 -1.25 14.01
CA ILE A 495 -11.56 -0.05 13.98
C ILE A 495 -12.91 -0.36 13.29
N GLY A 496 -12.94 -1.32 12.37
CA GLY A 496 -14.14 -1.73 11.65
C GLY A 496 -14.47 -0.85 10.44
N ILE A 497 -13.47 -0.25 9.79
CA ILE A 497 -13.64 0.55 8.58
C ILE A 497 -14.13 -0.34 7.43
N VAL A 498 -15.08 0.16 6.64
CA VAL A 498 -15.61 -0.47 5.41
C VAL A 498 -15.53 0.52 4.27
N GLY A 499 -14.79 0.17 3.24
CA GLY A 499 -14.48 1.05 2.12
C GLY A 499 -12.98 1.26 2.01
N GLU A 500 -12.56 2.47 1.77
CA GLU A 500 -11.17 2.87 1.61
C GLU A 500 -10.73 3.75 2.78
N CYS A 501 -9.45 3.63 3.14
CA CYS A 501 -8.80 4.45 4.16
C CYS A 501 -7.29 4.51 3.95
N ASN A 502 -6.70 5.57 4.51
CA ASN A 502 -5.26 5.80 4.52
C ASN A 502 -4.71 5.60 5.93
N VAL A 503 -3.57 4.89 6.03
CA VAL A 503 -2.81 4.72 7.29
C VAL A 503 -1.44 5.33 7.11
N GLN A 504 -1.08 6.27 7.99
CA GLN A 504 0.21 6.97 7.97
C GLN A 504 1.09 6.53 9.13
N TYR A 505 2.33 6.24 8.80
CA TYR A 505 3.36 5.76 9.73
C TYR A 505 4.55 6.71 9.76
N ALA A 506 5.08 6.93 10.95
CA ALA A 506 6.47 7.32 11.15
C ALA A 506 7.30 6.06 11.36
N LEU A 507 8.38 5.91 10.59
CA LEU A 507 9.33 4.80 10.68
C LEU A 507 10.71 5.35 11.01
N ASP A 508 11.35 4.82 12.06
CA ASP A 508 12.70 5.19 12.41
C ASP A 508 13.70 4.78 11.32
N PRO A 509 14.49 5.70 10.75
CA PRO A 509 15.42 5.39 9.66
C PRO A 509 16.58 4.47 10.06
N VAL A 510 16.78 4.20 11.34
CA VAL A 510 17.91 3.41 11.87
C VAL A 510 17.46 2.05 12.41
N SER A 511 16.21 1.94 12.81
CA SER A 511 15.63 0.71 13.37
C SER A 511 14.28 0.42 12.73
N GLU A 512 13.71 -0.74 13.04
CA GLU A 512 12.34 -1.07 12.62
C GLU A 512 11.27 -0.50 13.58
N ASP A 513 11.58 0.48 14.43
CA ASP A 513 10.60 1.08 15.32
C ASP A 513 9.68 2.03 14.53
N TYR A 514 8.40 2.02 14.88
CA TYR A 514 7.38 2.76 14.15
C TYR A 514 6.39 3.43 15.11
N ARG A 515 5.67 4.42 14.57
CA ARG A 515 4.47 4.98 15.22
C ARG A 515 3.40 5.18 14.16
N VAL A 516 2.15 4.89 14.52
CA VAL A 516 1.00 5.29 13.71
C VAL A 516 0.75 6.77 13.97
N ILE A 517 0.73 7.57 12.91
CA ILE A 517 0.46 9.01 12.98
C ILE A 517 -1.03 9.24 13.00
N GLU A 518 -1.71 8.75 11.97
CA GLU A 518 -3.16 8.90 11.81
C GLU A 518 -3.74 7.81 10.90
N VAL A 519 -5.04 7.64 10.98
CA VAL A 519 -5.86 6.85 10.07
C VAL A 519 -6.97 7.73 9.54
N ASN A 520 -7.02 7.93 8.24
CA ASN A 520 -8.07 8.70 7.59
C ASN A 520 -9.16 7.74 7.10
N ALA A 521 -10.30 7.67 7.81
CA ALA A 521 -11.45 6.81 7.47
C ALA A 521 -12.28 7.37 6.30
N ARG A 522 -11.62 7.88 5.29
CA ARG A 522 -12.18 8.57 4.12
C ARG A 522 -11.18 8.58 2.99
N LEU A 523 -11.67 8.79 1.78
CA LEU A 523 -10.83 9.12 0.64
C LEU A 523 -10.02 10.39 0.94
N SER A 524 -8.78 10.40 0.47
CA SER A 524 -7.79 11.44 0.75
C SER A 524 -7.06 11.87 -0.53
N ARG A 525 -6.12 12.80 -0.42
CA ARG A 525 -5.23 13.15 -1.54
C ARG A 525 -4.40 11.95 -2.00
N SER A 526 -3.86 11.20 -1.06
CA SER A 526 -3.09 10.00 -1.34
C SER A 526 -3.92 8.93 -2.04
N SER A 527 -5.22 8.82 -1.76
CA SER A 527 -6.12 7.91 -2.48
C SER A 527 -6.22 8.23 -3.98
N ALA A 528 -6.29 9.52 -4.33
CA ALA A 528 -6.29 9.96 -5.73
C ALA A 528 -4.94 9.67 -6.41
N LEU A 529 -3.84 9.91 -5.70
CA LEU A 529 -2.50 9.56 -6.16
C LEU A 529 -2.35 8.05 -6.34
N ALA A 530 -2.73 7.26 -5.35
CA ALA A 530 -2.66 5.81 -5.40
C ALA A 530 -3.50 5.23 -6.56
N SER A 531 -4.70 5.77 -6.79
CA SER A 531 -5.54 5.36 -7.93
C SER A 531 -4.87 5.63 -9.26
N LYS A 532 -4.21 6.79 -9.42
CA LYS A 532 -3.45 7.12 -10.64
C LYS A 532 -2.17 6.28 -10.75
N ALA A 533 -1.48 6.04 -9.63
CA ALA A 533 -0.24 5.28 -9.60
C ALA A 533 -0.45 3.80 -9.95
N THR A 534 -1.51 3.20 -9.45
CA THR A 534 -1.78 1.76 -9.58
C THR A 534 -2.77 1.40 -10.68
N GLY A 535 -3.55 2.38 -11.16
CA GLY A 535 -4.71 2.09 -12.01
C GLY A 535 -5.90 1.47 -11.26
N TYR A 536 -5.79 1.24 -9.95
CA TYR A 536 -6.88 0.72 -9.11
C TYR A 536 -7.83 1.86 -8.72
N PRO A 537 -9.12 1.82 -9.10
CA PRO A 537 -10.04 2.93 -8.91
C PRO A 537 -10.62 2.95 -7.48
N LEU A 538 -9.82 3.39 -6.50
CA LEU A 538 -10.15 3.34 -5.07
C LEU A 538 -11.53 3.91 -4.74
N ALA A 539 -11.84 5.11 -5.21
CA ALA A 539 -13.11 5.76 -4.92
C ALA A 539 -14.31 5.01 -5.51
N PHE A 540 -14.17 4.49 -6.73
CA PHE A 540 -15.20 3.68 -7.38
C PHE A 540 -15.45 2.38 -6.62
N VAL A 541 -14.38 1.66 -6.26
CA VAL A 541 -14.48 0.42 -5.48
C VAL A 541 -15.08 0.70 -4.10
N ALA A 542 -14.62 1.73 -3.39
CA ALA A 542 -15.17 2.12 -2.08
C ALA A 542 -16.68 2.39 -2.15
N ALA A 543 -17.17 3.03 -3.22
CA ALA A 543 -18.59 3.25 -3.42
C ALA A 543 -19.35 1.92 -3.63
N LYS A 544 -18.82 1.00 -4.41
CA LYS A 544 -19.40 -0.35 -4.58
C LYS A 544 -19.45 -1.11 -3.25
N LEU A 545 -18.39 -1.05 -2.45
CA LEU A 545 -18.36 -1.65 -1.10
C LEU A 545 -19.41 -1.02 -0.19
N GLY A 546 -19.60 0.30 -0.27
CA GLY A 546 -20.67 1.02 0.43
C GLY A 546 -22.07 0.52 0.06
N LEU A 547 -22.29 0.12 -1.20
CA LEU A 547 -23.53 -0.50 -1.67
C LEU A 547 -23.70 -1.96 -1.21
N GLY A 548 -22.72 -2.53 -0.51
CA GLY A 548 -22.78 -3.89 0.06
C GLY A 548 -22.08 -4.96 -0.77
N TYR A 549 -21.38 -4.60 -1.85
CA TYR A 549 -20.54 -5.56 -2.57
C TYR A 549 -19.37 -6.05 -1.72
N GLY A 550 -18.98 -7.31 -1.93
CA GLY A 550 -17.68 -7.84 -1.50
C GLY A 550 -16.61 -7.62 -2.56
N LEU A 551 -15.36 -7.51 -2.16
CA LEU A 551 -14.23 -7.38 -3.08
C LEU A 551 -14.14 -8.58 -4.05
N PHE A 552 -14.56 -9.76 -3.61
CA PHE A 552 -14.61 -10.98 -4.41
C PHE A 552 -15.65 -10.94 -5.54
N GLU A 553 -16.67 -10.07 -5.45
CA GLU A 553 -17.69 -9.90 -6.50
C GLU A 553 -17.26 -8.92 -7.59
N LEU A 554 -16.23 -8.10 -7.33
CA LEU A 554 -15.78 -7.06 -8.23
C LEU A 554 -14.63 -7.53 -9.12
N LYS A 555 -14.58 -7.00 -10.34
CA LYS A 555 -13.49 -7.28 -11.28
C LYS A 555 -12.44 -6.17 -11.27
N ASN A 556 -11.21 -6.56 -11.53
CA ASN A 556 -10.11 -5.63 -11.76
C ASN A 556 -10.41 -4.76 -13.00
N SER A 557 -10.38 -3.45 -12.82
CA SER A 557 -10.71 -2.49 -13.90
C SER A 557 -9.66 -2.44 -15.01
N VAL A 558 -8.43 -2.87 -14.74
CA VAL A 558 -7.29 -2.87 -15.68
C VAL A 558 -7.29 -4.12 -16.54
N THR A 559 -7.36 -5.29 -15.93
CA THR A 559 -7.34 -6.58 -16.65
C THR A 559 -8.71 -7.00 -17.18
N LYS A 560 -9.81 -6.54 -16.57
CA LYS A 560 -11.21 -6.94 -16.82
C LYS A 560 -11.53 -8.41 -16.52
N THR A 561 -10.55 -9.26 -16.38
CA THR A 561 -10.68 -10.72 -16.20
C THR A 561 -10.38 -11.18 -14.78
N THR A 562 -9.45 -10.54 -14.09
CA THR A 562 -9.04 -10.90 -12.74
C THR A 562 -9.94 -10.26 -11.66
N SER A 563 -9.75 -10.67 -10.39
CA SER A 563 -10.49 -10.13 -9.24
C SER A 563 -10.04 -8.72 -8.88
N ALA A 564 -10.93 -7.93 -8.27
CA ALA A 564 -10.55 -6.68 -7.59
C ALA A 564 -9.94 -6.92 -6.19
N PHE A 565 -10.04 -8.13 -5.67
CA PHE A 565 -9.33 -8.54 -4.45
C PHE A 565 -7.90 -8.95 -4.81
N PHE A 566 -6.99 -7.99 -4.88
CA PHE A 566 -5.55 -8.19 -5.13
C PHE A 566 -4.77 -6.98 -4.64
N GLU A 567 -3.48 -7.17 -4.40
CA GLU A 567 -2.55 -6.08 -4.10
C GLU A 567 -1.72 -5.75 -5.34
N PRO A 568 -1.74 -4.49 -5.85
CA PRO A 568 -0.96 -4.12 -7.03
C PRO A 568 0.53 -4.36 -6.85
N ALA A 569 1.15 -4.94 -7.87
CA ALA A 569 2.60 -5.08 -8.02
C ALA A 569 3.06 -4.21 -9.19
N LEU A 570 3.84 -3.16 -8.89
CA LEU A 570 4.26 -2.17 -9.88
C LEU A 570 5.69 -2.47 -10.34
N ASP A 571 5.90 -2.55 -11.64
CA ASP A 571 7.21 -2.66 -12.28
C ASP A 571 7.74 -1.29 -12.78
N TYR A 572 7.11 -0.21 -12.31
CA TYR A 572 7.45 1.18 -12.58
C TYR A 572 7.42 1.99 -11.28
N VAL A 573 7.95 3.20 -11.34
CA VAL A 573 7.97 4.15 -10.23
C VAL A 573 7.11 5.36 -10.58
N VAL A 574 6.38 5.84 -9.58
CA VAL A 574 5.57 7.05 -9.68
C VAL A 574 6.10 8.09 -8.70
N CYS A 575 6.20 9.33 -9.14
CA CYS A 575 6.60 10.45 -8.29
C CYS A 575 5.56 11.58 -8.39
N LYS A 576 5.00 11.96 -7.24
CA LYS A 576 4.14 13.13 -7.10
C LYS A 576 4.98 14.31 -6.64
N ILE A 577 4.88 15.45 -7.32
CA ILE A 577 5.55 16.69 -6.95
C ILE A 577 4.49 17.78 -6.76
N PRO A 578 4.43 18.43 -5.59
CA PRO A 578 3.53 19.54 -5.34
C PRO A 578 3.87 20.77 -6.17
N ARG A 579 2.87 21.59 -6.48
CA ARG A 579 2.99 22.92 -7.05
C ARG A 579 2.69 23.98 -6.01
N TRP A 580 3.60 24.92 -5.86
CA TRP A 580 3.43 26.11 -5.03
C TRP A 580 3.41 27.37 -5.88
N ASP A 581 2.58 28.33 -5.51
CA ASP A 581 2.51 29.65 -6.12
C ASP A 581 2.94 30.76 -5.13
N LEU A 582 3.77 30.39 -4.15
CA LEU A 582 4.19 31.29 -3.05
C LEU A 582 4.89 32.54 -3.55
N SER A 583 5.67 32.42 -4.63
CA SER A 583 6.36 33.56 -5.26
C SER A 583 5.43 34.63 -5.85
N LYS A 584 4.15 34.33 -6.03
CA LYS A 584 3.13 35.30 -6.49
C LYS A 584 2.66 36.27 -5.41
N PHE A 585 2.97 35.98 -4.14
CA PHE A 585 2.51 36.74 -3.00
C PHE A 585 3.68 37.40 -2.24
N HIS A 586 3.56 38.67 -1.91
CA HIS A 586 4.58 39.37 -1.13
C HIS A 586 4.42 39.06 0.37
N GLY A 587 5.54 38.86 1.07
CA GLY A 587 5.58 38.63 2.51
C GLY A 587 5.09 37.28 3.01
N VAL A 588 4.89 36.32 2.11
CA VAL A 588 4.53 34.94 2.47
C VAL A 588 5.77 34.17 2.93
N ASN A 589 5.64 33.43 4.00
CA ASN A 589 6.67 32.49 4.43
C ASN A 589 6.72 31.28 3.49
N HIS A 590 7.87 31.05 2.86
CA HIS A 590 8.13 29.93 1.94
C HIS A 590 8.45 28.61 2.66
N GLU A 591 8.64 28.61 3.96
CA GLU A 591 8.96 27.40 4.72
C GLU A 591 7.77 26.43 4.70
N LEU A 592 8.04 25.18 4.32
CA LEU A 592 7.10 24.08 4.31
C LEU A 592 7.10 23.40 5.69
N GLY A 593 5.92 23.10 6.18
CA GLY A 593 5.73 22.49 7.49
C GLY A 593 4.44 21.65 7.53
N SER A 594 3.79 21.62 8.68
CA SER A 594 2.56 20.84 8.90
C SER A 594 1.31 21.40 8.23
N SER A 595 1.35 22.65 7.73
CA SER A 595 0.21 23.29 7.07
C SER A 595 0.32 23.21 5.55
N MET A 596 -0.81 22.99 4.86
CA MET A 596 -0.86 22.93 3.41
C MET A 596 -0.78 24.31 2.77
N LYS A 597 0.15 24.48 1.81
CA LYS A 597 0.40 25.69 1.02
C LYS A 597 0.36 25.44 -0.49
N SER A 598 0.46 24.17 -0.90
CA SER A 598 0.44 23.77 -2.30
C SER A 598 -0.92 24.03 -2.94
N VAL A 599 -0.92 24.42 -4.22
CA VAL A 599 -2.13 24.73 -4.99
C VAL A 599 -2.51 23.63 -5.99
N GLY A 600 -1.67 22.62 -6.13
CA GLY A 600 -1.87 21.50 -7.01
C GLY A 600 -0.66 20.58 -6.98
N GLU A 601 -0.64 19.61 -7.90
CA GLU A 601 0.40 18.60 -7.99
C GLU A 601 0.52 18.06 -9.42
N VAL A 602 1.69 17.51 -9.74
CA VAL A 602 1.91 16.69 -10.93
C VAL A 602 2.32 15.29 -10.51
N MET A 603 2.03 14.31 -11.37
CA MET A 603 2.46 12.94 -11.21
C MET A 603 3.27 12.52 -12.43
N ALA A 604 4.47 12.00 -12.20
CA ALA A 604 5.33 11.45 -13.24
C ALA A 604 5.48 9.95 -13.07
N ILE A 605 5.56 9.23 -14.19
CA ILE A 605 5.71 7.78 -14.25
C ILE A 605 6.93 7.43 -15.09
N GLY A 606 7.71 6.45 -14.64
CA GLY A 606 8.91 5.96 -15.32
C GLY A 606 9.41 4.66 -14.71
N ARG A 607 10.56 4.20 -15.15
CA ARG A 607 11.12 2.91 -14.68
C ARG A 607 12.09 3.08 -13.50
N THR A 608 12.59 4.29 -13.29
CA THR A 608 13.55 4.61 -12.21
C THR A 608 13.17 5.90 -11.50
N PHE A 609 13.67 6.08 -10.27
CA PHE A 609 13.46 7.32 -9.53
C PHE A 609 14.09 8.53 -10.24
N GLU A 610 15.27 8.36 -10.83
CA GLU A 610 15.94 9.41 -11.60
C GLU A 610 15.05 9.91 -12.74
N GLU A 611 14.41 8.99 -13.46
CA GLU A 611 13.52 9.33 -14.57
C GLU A 611 12.30 10.13 -14.09
N VAL A 612 11.63 9.66 -13.03
CA VAL A 612 10.37 10.27 -12.60
C VAL A 612 10.56 11.61 -11.91
N ILE A 613 11.63 11.80 -11.14
CA ILE A 613 11.92 13.09 -10.51
C ILE A 613 12.22 14.17 -11.56
N GLN A 614 12.98 13.84 -12.59
CA GLN A 614 13.29 14.71 -13.71
C GLN A 614 12.03 15.11 -14.50
N LYS A 615 11.18 14.12 -14.83
CA LYS A 615 9.90 14.35 -15.52
C LYS A 615 9.01 15.27 -14.69
N GLY A 616 8.82 14.96 -13.40
CA GLY A 616 7.94 15.71 -12.51
C GLY A 616 8.37 17.15 -12.33
N LEU A 617 9.64 17.40 -12.08
CA LEU A 617 10.19 18.75 -11.91
C LEU A 617 10.01 19.63 -13.16
N ARG A 618 10.10 19.05 -14.36
CA ARG A 618 9.78 19.80 -15.59
C ARG A 618 8.30 20.14 -15.72
N MET A 619 7.42 19.27 -15.20
CA MET A 619 5.96 19.39 -15.41
C MET A 619 5.29 20.38 -14.46
N ILE A 620 5.90 20.70 -13.31
CA ILE A 620 5.28 21.61 -12.32
C ILE A 620 5.14 23.06 -12.82
N GLY A 621 5.74 23.40 -13.97
CA GLY A 621 5.54 24.69 -14.64
C GLY A 621 6.10 25.91 -13.91
N GLN A 622 7.17 25.73 -13.12
CA GLN A 622 7.89 26.78 -12.43
C GLN A 622 9.11 27.31 -13.21
N GLY A 623 9.22 27.01 -14.51
CA GLY A 623 10.33 27.39 -15.37
C GLY A 623 11.57 26.51 -15.22
N MET A 624 11.47 25.41 -14.43
CA MET A 624 12.58 24.48 -14.22
C MET A 624 12.61 23.38 -15.29
N HIS A 625 13.81 22.94 -15.64
CA HIS A 625 14.02 21.99 -16.72
C HIS A 625 14.27 20.55 -16.24
N GLY A 626 14.20 20.30 -14.96
CA GLY A 626 14.48 19.06 -14.24
C GLY A 626 15.29 19.35 -12.98
N PHE A 627 16.05 18.39 -12.51
CA PHE A 627 16.83 18.53 -11.28
C PHE A 627 18.05 19.44 -11.41
N VAL A 628 18.74 19.41 -12.56
CA VAL A 628 20.05 20.07 -12.76
C VAL A 628 20.02 21.21 -13.76
N ASP A 629 21.02 22.08 -13.66
CA ASP A 629 21.32 23.21 -14.57
C ASP A 629 20.17 24.24 -14.70
N ASN A 630 19.52 24.52 -13.59
CA ASN A 630 18.51 25.56 -13.50
C ASN A 630 19.17 26.90 -13.10
N HIS A 631 19.62 27.67 -14.07
CA HIS A 631 20.27 28.98 -13.85
C HIS A 631 19.26 30.05 -13.41
N GLU A 632 18.00 29.78 -13.59
CA GLU A 632 16.87 30.64 -13.29
C GLU A 632 16.63 30.82 -11.77
N ILE A 633 17.06 29.85 -10.97
CA ILE A 633 16.92 29.90 -9.52
C ILE A 633 18.15 30.49 -8.85
N LYS A 634 17.95 31.56 -8.09
CA LYS A 634 18.97 32.14 -7.22
C LYS A 634 18.81 31.61 -5.81
N ILE A 635 19.83 30.91 -5.31
CA ILE A 635 19.87 30.39 -3.94
C ILE A 635 21.05 31.09 -3.22
N PRO A 636 20.79 32.17 -2.45
CA PRO A 636 21.84 32.97 -1.83
C PRO A 636 22.60 32.21 -0.74
N ASN A 637 21.91 31.43 0.06
CA ASN A 637 22.48 30.62 1.13
C ASN A 637 22.02 29.16 1.00
N VAL A 638 22.89 28.33 0.48
CA VAL A 638 22.59 26.91 0.21
C VAL A 638 22.39 26.14 1.53
N ILE A 639 23.16 26.43 2.57
CA ILE A 639 23.06 25.73 3.86
C ILE A 639 21.69 25.96 4.52
N GLU A 640 21.25 27.21 4.55
CA GLU A 640 19.91 27.54 5.08
C GLU A 640 18.80 26.94 4.23
N ALA A 641 18.93 26.96 2.90
CA ALA A 641 17.95 26.35 2.00
C ALA A 641 17.88 24.82 2.10
N LEU A 642 18.94 24.17 2.60
CA LEU A 642 18.93 22.74 2.93
C LEU A 642 18.28 22.45 4.30
N ARG A 643 18.56 23.28 5.32
CA ARG A 643 18.06 23.13 6.67
C ARG A 643 16.54 23.39 6.77
N HIS A 644 16.11 24.47 6.12
CA HIS A 644 14.72 24.89 6.10
C HIS A 644 14.06 24.45 4.81
N ALA A 645 13.09 23.57 4.92
CA ALA A 645 12.35 23.07 3.77
C ALA A 645 11.53 24.20 3.14
N THR A 646 11.79 24.47 1.89
CA THR A 646 11.02 25.45 1.09
C THR A 646 10.63 24.82 -0.25
N ASP A 647 9.80 25.51 -1.00
CA ASP A 647 9.37 25.14 -2.36
C ASP A 647 10.55 24.99 -3.36
N ILE A 648 11.74 25.44 -3.00
CA ILE A 648 12.95 25.31 -3.83
C ILE A 648 14.02 24.36 -3.26
N ARG A 649 13.71 23.64 -2.14
CA ARG A 649 14.73 22.80 -1.46
C ARG A 649 15.36 21.76 -2.37
N VAL A 650 14.60 21.14 -3.27
CA VAL A 650 15.13 20.14 -4.22
C VAL A 650 16.20 20.72 -5.12
N PHE A 651 16.06 21.98 -5.51
CA PHE A 651 17.08 22.70 -6.33
C PHE A 651 18.26 23.15 -5.48
N ALA A 652 18.06 23.42 -4.18
CA ALA A 652 19.17 23.65 -3.24
C ALA A 652 20.02 22.40 -3.06
N VAL A 653 19.44 21.22 -3.07
CA VAL A 653 20.18 19.94 -3.09
C VAL A 653 21.05 19.83 -4.35
N ALA A 654 20.50 20.13 -5.52
CA ALA A 654 21.27 20.14 -6.77
C ALA A 654 22.45 21.14 -6.72
N LYS A 655 22.19 22.34 -6.20
CA LYS A 655 23.21 23.38 -6.04
C LYS A 655 24.30 22.96 -5.05
N ALA A 656 23.94 22.35 -3.93
CA ALA A 656 24.90 21.83 -2.96
C ALA A 656 25.82 20.76 -3.57
N MET A 657 25.24 19.83 -4.35
CA MET A 657 26.03 18.81 -5.05
C MET A 657 27.01 19.44 -6.06
N THR A 658 26.57 20.45 -6.82
CA THR A 658 27.47 21.23 -7.74
C THR A 658 28.60 21.93 -6.98
N MET A 659 28.36 22.36 -5.74
CA MET A 659 29.37 22.97 -4.86
C MET A 659 30.28 21.94 -4.18
N GLY A 660 30.10 20.65 -4.43
CA GLY A 660 30.93 19.57 -3.89
C GLY A 660 30.51 19.04 -2.52
N TYR A 661 29.31 19.38 -2.04
CA TYR A 661 28.79 18.75 -0.81
C TYR A 661 28.54 17.27 -1.05
N SER A 662 29.00 16.45 -0.12
CA SER A 662 28.76 15.00 -0.14
C SER A 662 27.31 14.66 0.21
N VAL A 663 26.85 13.48 -0.22
CA VAL A 663 25.54 12.94 0.17
C VAL A 663 25.38 12.90 1.69
N GLY A 664 26.46 12.55 2.44
CA GLY A 664 26.43 12.58 3.90
C GLY A 664 26.19 13.96 4.49
N GLN A 665 26.84 15.00 3.99
CA GLN A 665 26.63 16.38 4.45
C GLN A 665 25.23 16.90 4.14
N ILE A 666 24.71 16.58 2.95
CA ILE A 666 23.34 16.96 2.56
C ILE A 666 22.31 16.22 3.42
N HIS A 667 22.52 14.92 3.67
CA HIS A 667 21.68 14.14 4.54
C HIS A 667 21.63 14.72 5.97
N GLU A 668 22.77 15.10 6.52
CA GLU A 668 22.82 15.69 7.86
C GLU A 668 22.02 16.99 7.99
N LEU A 669 21.99 17.79 6.93
CA LEU A 669 21.26 19.06 6.91
C LEU A 669 19.77 18.88 6.61
N THR A 670 19.41 17.94 5.75
CA THR A 670 18.03 17.78 5.24
C THR A 670 17.27 16.64 5.89
N LYS A 671 17.97 15.63 6.40
CA LYS A 671 17.46 14.31 6.84
C LYS A 671 16.76 13.53 5.72
N ILE A 672 16.85 13.95 4.47
CA ILE A 672 16.40 13.17 3.30
C ILE A 672 17.19 11.86 3.26
N ASP A 673 16.53 10.73 2.99
CA ASP A 673 17.18 9.43 2.95
C ASP A 673 18.33 9.41 1.95
N ARG A 674 19.44 8.78 2.34
CA ARG A 674 20.66 8.70 1.54
C ARG A 674 20.43 8.02 0.19
N TRP A 675 19.50 7.08 0.12
CA TRP A 675 19.16 6.40 -1.12
C TRP A 675 18.65 7.40 -2.19
N PHE A 676 17.73 8.29 -1.81
CA PHE A 676 17.24 9.34 -2.70
C PHE A 676 18.36 10.30 -3.11
N LEU A 677 19.19 10.70 -2.16
CA LEU A 677 20.32 11.60 -2.44
C LEU A 677 21.35 10.96 -3.37
N GLU A 678 21.63 9.66 -3.26
CA GLU A 678 22.51 8.93 -4.18
C GLU A 678 21.92 8.87 -5.60
N LYS A 679 20.61 8.69 -5.72
CA LYS A 679 19.92 8.75 -7.02
C LYS A 679 19.99 10.14 -7.67
N LEU A 680 19.82 11.19 -6.86
CA LEU A 680 20.01 12.57 -7.32
C LEU A 680 21.47 12.84 -7.71
N ARG A 681 22.43 12.31 -6.94
CA ARG A 681 23.85 12.39 -7.29
C ARG A 681 24.17 11.71 -8.63
N HIS A 682 23.53 10.57 -8.92
CA HIS A 682 23.65 9.91 -10.22
C HIS A 682 23.25 10.84 -11.38
N ILE A 683 22.12 11.56 -11.25
CA ILE A 683 21.71 12.57 -12.24
C ILE A 683 22.81 13.64 -12.43
N MET A 684 23.40 14.12 -11.32
CA MET A 684 24.49 15.10 -11.38
C MET A 684 25.71 14.55 -12.14
N LEU A 685 26.12 13.31 -11.85
CA LEU A 685 27.26 12.67 -12.50
C LEU A 685 27.05 12.52 -14.03
N VAL A 686 25.84 12.12 -14.44
CA VAL A 686 25.48 12.06 -15.86
C VAL A 686 25.56 13.43 -16.49
N ASN A 687 25.09 14.48 -15.81
CA ASN A 687 25.17 15.85 -16.29
C ASN A 687 26.62 16.34 -16.47
N GLU A 688 27.48 16.06 -15.49
CA GLU A 688 28.92 16.46 -15.61
C GLU A 688 29.62 15.72 -16.76
N ARG A 689 29.35 14.43 -16.95
CA ARG A 689 29.88 13.67 -18.09
C ARG A 689 29.39 14.23 -19.43
N LEU A 690 28.11 14.67 -19.53
CA LEU A 690 27.64 15.36 -20.74
C LEU A 690 28.41 16.64 -21.02
N LYS A 691 28.76 17.43 -20.00
CA LYS A 691 29.55 18.66 -20.14
C LYS A 691 30.97 18.41 -20.69
N GLU A 692 31.59 17.27 -20.41
CA GLU A 692 32.87 16.87 -20.97
C GLU A 692 32.82 16.76 -22.50
N PHE A 693 31.65 16.52 -23.06
CA PHE A 693 31.40 16.46 -24.50
C PHE A 693 30.89 17.78 -25.10
N SER A 694 31.02 18.92 -24.40
CA SER A 694 30.54 20.24 -24.88
C SER A 694 31.19 20.69 -26.21
N TRP A 695 32.37 20.17 -26.54
CA TRP A 695 33.01 20.38 -27.82
C TRP A 695 32.17 19.89 -29.02
N LEU A 696 31.22 18.96 -28.82
CA LEU A 696 30.29 18.52 -29.86
C LEU A 696 29.33 19.63 -30.32
N ALA A 697 29.10 20.66 -29.51
CA ALA A 697 28.15 21.71 -29.82
C ALA A 697 28.44 22.40 -31.16
N GLU A 698 29.69 22.61 -31.49
CA GLU A 698 30.11 23.21 -32.76
C GLU A 698 29.67 22.34 -33.95
N TYR A 699 29.86 21.04 -33.87
CA TYR A 699 29.53 20.12 -34.96
C TYR A 699 28.03 19.86 -35.09
N LEU A 700 27.31 19.78 -33.98
CA LEU A 700 25.86 19.54 -33.98
C LEU A 700 25.05 20.71 -34.54
N GLN A 701 25.65 21.87 -34.73
CA GLN A 701 25.01 23.05 -35.35
C GLN A 701 25.16 23.06 -36.88
N GLU A 702 26.08 22.30 -37.44
CA GLU A 702 26.33 22.25 -38.89
C GLU A 702 25.29 21.38 -39.59
N ALA A 703 24.94 21.70 -40.84
CA ALA A 703 23.90 20.98 -41.59
C ALA A 703 24.32 19.56 -42.03
N GLU A 704 25.64 19.29 -42.06
CA GLU A 704 26.26 18.04 -42.53
C GLU A 704 26.80 17.16 -41.39
N TYR A 705 26.31 17.35 -40.16
CA TYR A 705 26.82 16.63 -39.00
C TYR A 705 26.63 15.09 -39.07
N SER A 706 25.76 14.57 -39.97
CA SER A 706 25.58 13.15 -40.18
C SER A 706 26.85 12.42 -40.64
N GLU A 707 27.62 13.02 -41.53
CA GLU A 707 28.91 12.48 -41.97
C GLU A 707 29.94 12.46 -40.82
N PHE A 708 29.87 13.46 -39.95
CA PHE A 708 30.74 13.56 -38.78
C PHE A 708 30.38 12.50 -37.72
N LEU A 709 29.09 12.23 -37.49
CA LEU A 709 28.65 11.20 -36.56
C LEU A 709 28.99 9.77 -37.01
N GLU A 710 28.98 9.51 -38.35
CA GLU A 710 29.45 8.24 -38.89
C GLU A 710 31.01 8.11 -38.74
N ALA A 711 31.74 9.20 -38.78
CA ALA A 711 33.17 9.22 -38.54
C ALA A 711 33.55 9.13 -37.05
N LEU A 712 32.66 9.56 -36.16
CA LEU A 712 32.72 9.36 -34.71
C LEU A 712 32.17 7.98 -34.35
N ASP A 713 32.96 6.95 -34.59
CA ASP A 713 32.74 5.61 -34.04
C ASP A 713 32.96 5.66 -32.52
N ALA A 714 32.04 6.38 -31.81
CA ALA A 714 32.12 6.65 -30.39
C ALA A 714 30.97 5.95 -29.64
N PRO A 715 31.09 4.65 -29.36
CA PRO A 715 30.06 3.92 -28.55
C PRO A 715 29.87 4.54 -27.16
N GLU A 716 30.86 5.29 -26.67
CA GLU A 716 30.82 5.98 -25.39
C GLU A 716 29.77 7.11 -25.37
N ILE A 717 29.71 7.94 -26.41
CA ILE A 717 28.74 9.03 -26.50
C ILE A 717 27.31 8.51 -26.65
N SER A 718 27.13 7.49 -27.49
CA SER A 718 25.85 6.83 -27.69
C SER A 718 25.34 6.23 -26.38
N THR A 719 26.23 5.57 -25.63
CA THR A 719 25.93 4.99 -24.32
C THR A 719 25.58 6.06 -23.31
N LEU A 720 26.34 7.16 -23.25
CA LEU A 720 26.05 8.27 -22.33
C LEU A 720 24.73 8.97 -22.68
N LEU A 721 24.42 9.14 -23.96
CA LEU A 721 23.15 9.73 -24.39
C LEU A 721 21.96 8.84 -24.01
N LEU A 722 22.09 7.52 -24.17
CA LEU A 722 21.08 6.56 -23.72
C LEU A 722 20.93 6.61 -22.19
N GLU A 723 22.04 6.60 -21.44
CA GLU A 723 22.03 6.73 -19.97
C GLU A 723 21.34 8.03 -19.53
N ALA A 724 21.63 9.16 -20.17
CA ALA A 724 20.96 10.42 -19.88
C ALA A 724 19.44 10.33 -20.15
N LYS A 725 19.04 9.70 -21.25
CA LYS A 725 17.61 9.51 -21.55
C LYS A 725 16.94 8.59 -20.54
N THR A 726 17.58 7.51 -20.11
CA THR A 726 17.06 6.61 -19.07
C THR A 726 17.01 7.25 -17.70
N CYS A 727 17.93 8.20 -17.40
CA CYS A 727 17.89 9.06 -16.22
C CYS A 727 16.88 10.22 -16.33
N GLY A 728 16.09 10.27 -17.40
CA GLY A 728 15.01 11.22 -17.58
C GLY A 728 15.41 12.60 -18.07
N PHE A 729 16.61 12.81 -18.57
CA PHE A 729 16.99 14.08 -19.18
C PHE A 729 16.09 14.39 -20.40
N SER A 730 15.62 15.63 -20.48
CA SER A 730 15.01 16.13 -21.70
C SER A 730 16.05 16.39 -22.76
N ASP A 731 15.63 16.43 -24.01
CA ASP A 731 16.55 16.78 -25.11
C ASP A 731 17.14 18.19 -24.90
N PHE A 732 16.37 19.10 -24.29
CA PHE A 732 16.86 20.43 -23.93
C PHE A 732 17.90 20.41 -22.80
N GLN A 733 17.72 19.61 -21.75
CA GLN A 733 18.75 19.49 -20.68
C GLN A 733 20.08 18.96 -21.24
N ILE A 734 20.00 17.99 -22.14
CA ILE A 734 21.19 17.48 -22.83
C ILE A 734 21.83 18.60 -23.68
N ALA A 735 21.02 19.33 -24.43
CA ALA A 735 21.50 20.47 -25.23
C ALA A 735 22.19 21.54 -24.35
N ARG A 736 21.62 21.84 -23.19
CA ARG A 736 22.18 22.77 -22.20
C ARG A 736 23.52 22.27 -21.65
N ALA A 737 23.61 21.00 -21.27
CA ALA A 737 24.85 20.41 -20.78
C ALA A 737 25.97 20.43 -21.85
N LEU A 738 25.59 20.25 -23.11
CA LEU A 738 26.53 20.37 -24.27
C LEU A 738 26.85 21.82 -24.67
N GLY A 739 26.17 22.84 -24.09
CA GLY A 739 26.40 24.25 -24.41
C GLY A 739 25.68 24.79 -25.65
N LEU A 740 24.77 24.02 -26.26
CA LEU A 740 24.04 24.43 -27.47
C LEU A 740 23.11 25.64 -27.24
N GLU A 741 22.70 25.92 -26.02
CA GLU A 741 21.82 27.04 -25.70
C GLU A 741 22.50 28.42 -25.82
N ALA A 742 23.85 28.47 -25.88
CA ALA A 742 24.60 29.71 -26.01
C ALA A 742 24.32 30.42 -27.36
N ASP A 743 24.05 29.62 -28.40
CA ASP A 743 23.94 30.10 -29.77
C ASP A 743 22.53 29.99 -30.36
N MET A 744 21.60 29.34 -29.62
CA MET A 744 20.25 29.16 -30.11
C MET A 744 19.22 29.12 -28.96
N ASN A 745 17.95 29.36 -29.29
CA ASN A 745 16.88 29.25 -28.27
C ASN A 745 16.65 27.80 -27.83
N MET A 746 16.03 27.65 -26.70
CA MET A 746 15.75 26.40 -26.04
C MET A 746 15.07 25.34 -26.95
N GLU A 747 14.08 25.78 -27.73
CA GLU A 747 13.31 24.89 -28.61
C GLU A 747 14.21 24.32 -29.72
N ARG A 748 14.99 25.18 -30.38
CA ARG A 748 15.87 24.75 -31.44
C ARG A 748 17.01 23.86 -30.94
N ALA A 749 17.58 24.17 -29.78
CA ALA A 749 18.63 23.36 -29.15
C ALA A 749 18.09 21.93 -28.81
N GLY A 750 16.89 21.84 -28.28
CA GLY A 750 16.22 20.54 -28.01
C GLY A 750 15.93 19.75 -29.29
N LEU A 751 15.56 20.42 -30.40
CA LEU A 751 15.32 19.74 -31.68
C LEU A 751 16.60 19.17 -32.29
N VAL A 752 17.75 19.83 -32.13
CA VAL A 752 19.06 19.32 -32.58
C VAL A 752 19.37 18.01 -31.86
N VAL A 753 19.30 17.98 -30.54
CA VAL A 753 19.55 16.75 -29.75
C VAL A 753 18.53 15.65 -30.08
N ARG A 754 17.26 16.04 -30.28
CA ARG A 754 16.22 15.07 -30.68
C ARG A 754 16.55 14.39 -32.00
N LYS A 755 16.97 15.16 -33.01
CA LYS A 755 17.36 14.62 -34.33
C LYS A 755 18.55 13.68 -34.17
N TRP A 756 19.59 14.11 -33.45
CA TRP A 756 20.78 13.32 -33.18
C TRP A 756 20.47 11.97 -32.52
N ARG A 757 19.74 11.96 -31.42
CA ARG A 757 19.40 10.68 -30.74
C ARG A 757 18.53 9.76 -31.60
N GLN A 758 17.67 10.32 -32.48
CA GLN A 758 16.89 9.54 -33.41
C GLN A 758 17.73 8.81 -34.44
N GLU A 759 18.75 9.48 -34.98
CA GLU A 759 19.73 8.90 -35.89
C GLU A 759 20.55 7.79 -35.23
N LEU A 760 20.85 7.92 -33.94
CA LEU A 760 21.47 6.86 -33.13
C LEU A 760 20.48 5.74 -32.71
N GLY A 761 19.21 5.78 -33.13
CA GLY A 761 18.21 4.81 -32.78
C GLY A 761 17.71 4.89 -31.33
N ILE A 762 18.05 5.96 -30.58
CA ILE A 762 17.61 6.15 -29.19
C ILE A 762 16.19 6.72 -29.18
N MET A 763 15.22 5.83 -29.08
CA MET A 763 13.79 6.13 -29.10
C MET A 763 13.12 5.70 -27.81
N PRO A 764 12.09 6.43 -27.33
CA PRO A 764 11.31 5.98 -26.21
C PRO A 764 10.42 4.80 -26.59
N THR A 765 10.17 3.93 -25.62
CA THR A 765 9.15 2.87 -25.68
C THR A 765 7.85 3.34 -25.04
N VAL A 766 6.73 2.85 -25.56
CA VAL A 766 5.41 3.06 -24.95
C VAL A 766 5.11 1.89 -24.02
N ASN A 767 4.93 2.17 -22.77
CA ASN A 767 4.60 1.20 -21.73
C ASN A 767 3.17 1.43 -21.24
N GLN A 768 2.53 0.37 -20.81
CA GLN A 768 1.16 0.39 -20.31
C GLN A 768 1.16 0.29 -18.78
N ILE A 769 0.27 1.03 -18.11
CA ILE A 769 0.05 0.86 -16.68
C ILE A 769 -0.56 -0.51 -16.45
N ASP A 770 0.10 -1.29 -15.60
CA ASP A 770 -0.23 -2.67 -15.29
C ASP A 770 -0.20 -2.86 -13.77
N THR A 771 -1.29 -3.38 -13.23
CA THR A 771 -1.45 -3.64 -11.78
C THR A 771 -0.89 -4.98 -11.33
N LEU A 772 -0.53 -5.86 -12.26
CA LEU A 772 -0.11 -7.23 -11.98
C LEU A 772 1.26 -7.55 -12.63
N ALA A 773 2.08 -6.55 -12.91
CA ALA A 773 3.43 -6.69 -13.43
C ALA A 773 3.51 -7.66 -14.65
N ALA A 774 2.59 -7.50 -15.62
CA ALA A 774 2.46 -8.30 -16.84
C ALA A 774 2.07 -9.77 -16.63
N GLU A 775 1.69 -10.20 -15.43
CA GLU A 775 1.19 -11.56 -15.19
C GLU A 775 -0.14 -11.83 -15.92
N TYR A 776 -1.00 -10.82 -16.03
CA TYR A 776 -2.24 -10.82 -16.83
C TYR A 776 -2.27 -9.62 -17.77
N PRO A 777 -2.79 -9.77 -19.01
CA PRO A 777 -2.82 -8.68 -19.98
C PRO A 777 -3.66 -7.49 -19.47
N ALA A 778 -3.05 -6.31 -19.42
CA ALA A 778 -3.76 -5.07 -19.13
C ALA A 778 -4.61 -4.63 -20.33
N GLN A 779 -5.83 -4.16 -20.07
CA GLN A 779 -6.81 -3.68 -21.07
C GLN A 779 -7.13 -2.20 -20.79
N THR A 780 -6.09 -1.38 -20.67
CA THR A 780 -6.22 0.05 -20.41
C THR A 780 -5.49 0.87 -21.47
N ASN A 781 -5.95 2.09 -21.70
CA ASN A 781 -5.28 3.09 -22.52
C ASN A 781 -4.43 4.05 -21.67
N TYR A 782 -4.14 3.68 -20.42
CA TYR A 782 -3.28 4.44 -19.52
C TYR A 782 -1.82 4.04 -19.79
N LEU A 783 -1.08 4.96 -20.42
CA LEU A 783 0.24 4.70 -21.00
C LEU A 783 1.26 5.69 -20.45
N TYR A 784 2.53 5.29 -20.47
CA TYR A 784 3.67 6.18 -20.22
C TYR A 784 4.84 5.88 -21.18
N LEU A 785 5.71 6.85 -21.34
CA LEU A 785 6.91 6.72 -22.16
C LEU A 785 8.14 6.52 -21.28
N SER A 786 9.05 5.62 -21.66
CA SER A 786 10.34 5.42 -21.02
C SER A 786 11.38 5.06 -22.05
N TYR A 787 12.67 5.17 -21.67
CA TYR A 787 13.79 4.70 -22.50
C TYR A 787 14.39 3.38 -21.99
N LEU A 788 13.71 2.72 -21.04
CA LEU A 788 14.04 1.39 -20.53
C LEU A 788 13.06 0.35 -21.04
#